data_b1f441c70b092511a59cd861fa583588
#
_entry.id   b1f441c70b092511a59cd861fa583588
#
_cell.length_a   1.000
_cell.length_b   1.000
_cell.length_c   1.000
_cell.angle_alpha   90.00
_cell.angle_beta   90.00
_cell.angle_gamma   90.00
#
_symmetry.space_group_name_H-M   'P 1'
#
loop_
_entity.id
_entity.type
_entity.pdbx_description
1 polymer ?
#
loop_
_entity_poly.entity_id
_entity_poly.type
_entity_poly.pdbx_seq_one_letter_code
_entity_poly.pdbx_strand_id
1 'polypeptide(L)'
;DFFGTVVHCAVEVLQTNAQIPDLGNRDRSRVDGALYLVGQLSDVLKREKGYKESLEDMLVAHVQPSFQSPHGNLRAKACWTAAQFADIKFNDSKNFVNLFWNVCNCLKDPELQVKVEAVCSLRAFIDSSEDLETLKPILPQLLDEFFKIMDQVESEDIVYTLETITEKFGEEIAPYALGMTTNLAQAYWKCVKEAEERANAEDENEGTGNADYDDDFQALQSSGCLRAISTILTSVSALPEVYPQLEQILLPIILRMEIDIDLFEELLEIVGYITYYSPQISQEMWQVWPKMLAVLDNGWALQYFEHVLIPMDNFISRNTDIFVSSAQAKEDTYKLCKKVLTPEEVMEEDMMTAPKLMECVLTNCKGRVDDLLPLYLQLSVQSLIEFQPESRFLQDLLMGVVINGLIYDADQTAKHLQPALPIVMEKLCNMLELRSKSSKKRKHFLRVHDKKIVALGLMALMQSQEANNQNLLNEQSLMHLMKLLVSLLEDLRHQIESENSQYQDSLKAYLENAAKLQENDVYEQYSRQRDDEDFEEDENEDELTPQERYKQALDKVKASGNAAAPLDHSKWENDFSDSDDSEGFAEDDDGSLSPLDDIDVLITFGSFMQALQRTTPQMSQLVRAQAASEVANLMQHAMKRAVEHPKEREEARKNLPPGQKNF
;
A
#
# COMPACT_ATOMS: atom_id res chain seq x y z
N ASP A 1 -37.95 6.02 29.65
CA ASP A 1 -36.82 5.77 28.77
C ASP A 1 -37.07 4.50 27.96
N PHE A 2 -37.26 4.63 26.65
CA PHE A 2 -37.58 3.50 25.76
C PHE A 2 -36.46 2.45 25.75
N PHE A 3 -35.21 2.88 25.66
CA PHE A 3 -34.02 2.04 25.65
C PHE A 3 -33.92 1.18 26.91
N GLY A 4 -34.03 1.80 28.09
CA GLY A 4 -34.00 1.07 29.36
C GLY A 4 -35.11 0.03 29.48
N THR A 5 -36.31 0.31 28.95
CA THR A 5 -37.40 -0.66 28.92
C THR A 5 -37.11 -1.85 28.04
N VAL A 6 -36.51 -1.63 26.85
CA VAL A 6 -36.15 -2.68 25.90
C VAL A 6 -35.06 -3.59 26.48
N VAL A 7 -34.02 -3.02 27.07
CA VAL A 7 -32.96 -3.78 27.75
C VAL A 7 -33.53 -4.57 28.93
N HIS A 8 -34.39 -3.94 29.73
CA HIS A 8 -35.04 -4.61 30.86
C HIS A 8 -35.85 -5.83 30.41
N CYS A 9 -36.66 -5.73 29.35
CA CYS A 9 -37.39 -6.86 28.79
C CYS A 9 -36.47 -8.01 28.34
N ALA A 10 -35.35 -7.69 27.68
CA ALA A 10 -34.39 -8.72 27.28
C ALA A 10 -33.77 -9.43 28.50
N VAL A 11 -33.35 -8.66 29.50
CA VAL A 11 -32.78 -9.18 30.76
C VAL A 11 -33.80 -10.04 31.53
N GLU A 12 -35.05 -9.61 31.62
CA GLU A 12 -36.13 -10.39 32.28
C GLU A 12 -36.33 -11.73 31.57
N VAL A 13 -36.34 -11.76 30.24
CA VAL A 13 -36.45 -13.01 29.46
C VAL A 13 -35.27 -13.93 29.76
N LEU A 14 -34.05 -13.43 29.74
CA LEU A 14 -32.84 -14.21 29.99
C LEU A 14 -32.81 -14.74 31.43
N GLN A 15 -33.12 -13.92 32.42
CA GLN A 15 -33.17 -14.30 33.84
C GLN A 15 -34.26 -15.34 34.12
N THR A 16 -35.46 -15.18 33.55
CA THR A 16 -36.56 -16.13 33.73
C THR A 16 -36.21 -17.50 33.16
N ASN A 17 -35.61 -17.53 31.95
CA ASN A 17 -35.18 -18.79 31.34
C ASN A 17 -33.94 -19.39 32.02
N ALA A 18 -33.05 -18.59 32.61
CA ALA A 18 -31.90 -19.10 33.38
C ALA A 18 -32.31 -19.91 34.63
N GLN A 19 -33.50 -19.65 35.18
CA GLN A 19 -34.04 -20.42 36.31
C GLN A 19 -34.48 -21.83 35.92
N ILE A 20 -34.63 -22.13 34.64
CA ILE A 20 -34.97 -23.46 34.11
C ILE A 20 -33.68 -24.27 34.00
N PRO A 21 -33.45 -25.31 34.83
CA PRO A 21 -32.20 -26.08 34.85
C PRO A 21 -31.95 -26.85 33.56
N ASP A 22 -33.00 -27.39 32.94
CA ASP A 22 -32.90 -28.12 31.68
C ASP A 22 -32.93 -27.17 30.51
N LEU A 23 -31.80 -27.07 29.79
CA LEU A 23 -31.63 -26.21 28.63
C LEU A 23 -32.62 -26.52 27.50
N GLY A 24 -33.07 -27.77 27.38
CA GLY A 24 -34.06 -28.21 26.39
C GLY A 24 -35.48 -27.70 26.65
N ASN A 25 -35.78 -27.34 27.89
CA ASN A 25 -37.08 -26.83 28.30
C ASN A 25 -37.18 -25.30 28.31
N ARG A 26 -36.09 -24.60 27.99
CA ARG A 26 -36.08 -23.13 27.86
C ARG A 26 -36.86 -22.70 26.62
N ASP A 27 -37.49 -21.53 26.71
CA ASP A 27 -38.17 -20.93 25.53
C ASP A 27 -37.15 -20.46 24.49
N ARG A 28 -36.91 -21.36 23.52
CA ARG A 28 -35.91 -21.17 22.46
C ARG A 28 -36.07 -19.83 21.74
N SER A 29 -37.28 -19.49 21.34
CA SER A 29 -37.52 -18.28 20.53
C SER A 29 -37.34 -16.99 21.33
N ARG A 30 -37.75 -17.01 22.61
CA ARG A 30 -37.54 -15.84 23.47
C ARG A 30 -36.08 -15.64 23.86
N VAL A 31 -35.34 -16.72 24.13
CA VAL A 31 -33.91 -16.64 24.44
C VAL A 31 -33.13 -16.16 23.21
N ASP A 32 -33.41 -16.70 22.01
CA ASP A 32 -32.81 -16.28 20.77
C ASP A 32 -33.04 -14.79 20.51
N GLY A 33 -34.30 -14.33 20.60
CA GLY A 33 -34.64 -12.91 20.43
C GLY A 33 -34.00 -11.99 21.47
N ALA A 34 -33.88 -12.43 22.72
CA ALA A 34 -33.24 -11.63 23.77
C ALA A 34 -31.72 -11.53 23.55
N LEU A 35 -31.05 -12.62 23.19
CA LEU A 35 -29.60 -12.60 22.84
C LEU A 35 -29.35 -11.73 21.63
N TYR A 36 -30.20 -11.85 20.59
CA TYR A 36 -30.10 -11.00 19.39
C TYR A 36 -30.25 -9.52 19.75
N LEU A 37 -31.24 -9.17 20.54
CA LEU A 37 -31.46 -7.79 20.95
C LEU A 37 -30.29 -7.22 21.75
N VAL A 38 -29.74 -7.99 22.68
CA VAL A 38 -28.58 -7.58 23.48
C VAL A 38 -27.36 -7.37 22.58
N GLY A 39 -27.11 -8.27 21.62
CA GLY A 39 -26.02 -8.13 20.68
C GLY A 39 -26.16 -6.92 19.76
N GLN A 40 -27.38 -6.64 19.25
CA GLN A 40 -27.64 -5.44 18.42
C GLN A 40 -27.46 -4.12 19.19
N LEU A 41 -27.62 -4.14 20.48
CA LEU A 41 -27.45 -2.99 21.35
C LEU A 41 -26.02 -2.89 21.94
N SER A 42 -25.10 -3.75 21.51
CA SER A 42 -23.76 -3.86 22.09
C SER A 42 -23.01 -2.53 22.17
N ASP A 43 -23.04 -1.72 21.11
CA ASP A 43 -22.34 -0.43 21.07
C ASP A 43 -22.85 0.56 22.12
N VAL A 44 -24.18 0.58 22.33
CA VAL A 44 -24.77 1.44 23.34
C VAL A 44 -24.48 0.89 24.73
N LEU A 45 -24.64 -0.42 24.93
CA LEU A 45 -24.41 -1.08 26.21
C LEU A 45 -22.96 -0.94 26.69
N LYS A 46 -21.99 -0.95 25.78
CA LYS A 46 -20.57 -0.74 26.06
C LYS A 46 -20.25 0.69 26.51
N ARG A 47 -20.99 1.68 26.02
CA ARG A 47 -20.78 3.12 26.34
C ARG A 47 -21.49 3.55 27.61
N GLU A 48 -22.68 3.02 27.88
CA GLU A 48 -23.52 3.42 29.01
C GLU A 48 -22.98 2.89 30.34
N LYS A 49 -22.55 3.79 31.23
CA LYS A 49 -21.97 3.45 32.56
C LYS A 49 -22.84 2.50 33.39
N GLY A 50 -24.16 2.57 33.27
CA GLY A 50 -25.10 1.71 34.03
C GLY A 50 -25.14 0.27 33.59
N TYR A 51 -24.63 -0.07 32.40
CA TYR A 51 -24.63 -1.43 31.87
C TYR A 51 -23.22 -1.99 31.69
N LYS A 52 -22.22 -1.15 31.38
CA LYS A 52 -20.85 -1.55 31.08
C LYS A 52 -20.26 -2.49 32.14
N GLU A 53 -20.44 -2.20 33.40
CA GLU A 53 -19.87 -2.99 34.51
C GLU A 53 -20.50 -4.38 34.66
N SER A 54 -21.72 -4.60 34.11
CA SER A 54 -22.45 -5.86 34.19
C SER A 54 -22.39 -6.72 32.94
N LEU A 55 -21.69 -6.28 31.89
CA LEU A 55 -21.62 -6.99 30.61
C LEU A 55 -20.93 -8.36 30.75
N GLU A 56 -19.81 -8.41 31.47
CA GLU A 56 -19.11 -9.68 31.70
C GLU A 56 -19.99 -10.69 32.46
N ASP A 57 -20.67 -10.26 33.52
CA ASP A 57 -21.59 -11.10 34.26
C ASP A 57 -22.76 -11.59 33.39
N MET A 58 -23.27 -10.74 32.50
CA MET A 58 -24.31 -11.10 31.55
C MET A 58 -23.81 -12.17 30.57
N LEU A 59 -22.58 -12.03 30.01
CA LEU A 59 -21.98 -13.02 29.12
C LEU A 59 -21.83 -14.38 29.81
N VAL A 60 -21.29 -14.39 31.03
CA VAL A 60 -21.08 -15.62 31.80
C VAL A 60 -22.42 -16.27 32.21
N ALA A 61 -23.39 -15.48 32.63
CA ALA A 61 -24.68 -16.03 33.14
C ALA A 61 -25.61 -16.46 32.02
N HIS A 62 -25.61 -15.83 30.86
CA HIS A 62 -26.65 -16.01 29.84
C HIS A 62 -26.12 -16.47 28.48
N VAL A 63 -24.98 -15.98 28.02
CA VAL A 63 -24.40 -16.37 26.73
C VAL A 63 -23.64 -17.68 26.82
N GLN A 64 -22.74 -17.82 27.80
CA GLN A 64 -21.94 -19.02 27.99
C GLN A 64 -22.75 -20.32 28.12
N PRO A 65 -23.86 -20.40 28.88
CA PRO A 65 -24.67 -21.60 28.93
C PRO A 65 -25.36 -21.95 27.59
N SER A 66 -25.60 -20.95 26.74
CA SER A 66 -26.30 -21.15 25.47
C SER A 66 -25.44 -21.91 24.44
N PHE A 67 -24.12 -21.97 24.58
CA PHE A 67 -23.24 -22.83 23.79
C PHE A 67 -23.51 -24.33 24.01
N GLN A 68 -24.10 -24.71 25.13
CA GLN A 68 -24.48 -26.10 25.46
C GLN A 68 -25.95 -26.41 25.15
N SER A 69 -26.66 -25.51 24.48
CA SER A 69 -28.06 -25.71 24.12
C SER A 69 -28.22 -26.92 23.17
N PRO A 70 -29.26 -27.74 23.32
CA PRO A 70 -29.57 -28.78 22.34
C PRO A 70 -30.05 -28.21 21.00
N HIS A 71 -30.34 -26.92 20.94
CA HIS A 71 -30.83 -26.23 19.74
C HIS A 71 -29.70 -25.48 19.06
N GLY A 72 -29.38 -25.80 17.78
CA GLY A 72 -28.31 -25.18 17.03
C GLY A 72 -28.43 -23.66 16.86
N ASN A 73 -29.66 -23.17 16.63
CA ASN A 73 -29.87 -21.72 16.53
C ASN A 73 -29.45 -20.94 17.79
N LEU A 74 -29.59 -21.53 18.98
CA LEU A 74 -29.14 -20.89 20.24
C LEU A 74 -27.61 -20.97 20.37
N ARG A 75 -26.98 -22.07 19.91
CA ARG A 75 -25.50 -22.15 19.88
C ARG A 75 -24.90 -21.15 18.90
N ALA A 76 -25.50 -21.04 17.70
CA ALA A 76 -25.10 -20.01 16.72
C ALA A 76 -25.29 -18.60 17.29
N LYS A 77 -26.45 -18.32 17.89
CA LYS A 77 -26.72 -17.02 18.51
C LYS A 77 -25.76 -16.70 19.66
N ALA A 78 -25.31 -17.71 20.40
CA ALA A 78 -24.32 -17.56 21.45
C ALA A 78 -22.93 -17.14 20.86
N CYS A 79 -22.51 -17.75 19.73
CA CYS A 79 -21.31 -17.34 19.02
C CYS A 79 -21.39 -15.86 18.61
N TRP A 80 -22.44 -15.52 17.90
CA TRP A 80 -22.65 -14.16 17.41
C TRP A 80 -22.71 -13.12 18.54
N THR A 81 -23.50 -13.41 19.61
CA THR A 81 -23.62 -12.49 20.75
C THR A 81 -22.27 -12.32 21.46
N ALA A 82 -21.54 -13.41 21.67
CA ALA A 82 -20.22 -13.35 22.29
C ALA A 82 -19.23 -12.49 21.49
N ALA A 83 -19.26 -12.59 20.17
CA ALA A 83 -18.43 -11.77 19.27
C ALA A 83 -18.74 -10.28 19.40
N GLN A 84 -20.03 -9.92 19.56
CA GLN A 84 -20.42 -8.50 19.73
C GLN A 84 -19.79 -7.84 20.98
N PHE A 85 -19.31 -8.62 21.94
CA PHE A 85 -18.70 -8.13 23.18
C PHE A 85 -17.28 -8.64 23.39
N ALA A 86 -16.61 -9.12 22.35
CA ALA A 86 -15.23 -9.61 22.46
C ALA A 86 -14.24 -8.52 22.86
N ASP A 87 -14.52 -7.26 22.52
CA ASP A 87 -13.69 -6.07 22.75
C ASP A 87 -13.89 -5.41 24.14
N ILE A 88 -14.77 -5.94 24.99
CA ILE A 88 -14.94 -5.39 26.34
C ILE A 88 -13.73 -5.71 27.21
N LYS A 89 -13.45 -4.87 28.20
CA LYS A 89 -12.44 -5.17 29.21
C LYS A 89 -13.00 -6.21 30.19
N PHE A 90 -12.48 -7.43 30.14
CA PHE A 90 -12.84 -8.49 31.06
C PHE A 90 -12.11 -8.30 32.39
N ASN A 91 -12.84 -8.39 33.51
CA ASN A 91 -12.26 -8.35 34.85
C ASN A 91 -11.55 -9.69 35.18
N ASP A 92 -12.07 -10.82 34.68
CA ASP A 92 -11.38 -12.11 34.71
C ASP A 92 -11.06 -12.55 33.28
N SER A 93 -9.79 -12.52 32.92
CA SER A 93 -9.30 -12.94 31.59
C SER A 93 -9.72 -14.36 31.20
N LYS A 94 -10.01 -15.23 32.21
CA LYS A 94 -10.52 -16.57 31.96
C LYS A 94 -11.89 -16.57 31.28
N ASN A 95 -12.70 -15.54 31.49
CA ASN A 95 -14.03 -15.46 30.88
C ASN A 95 -13.89 -15.18 29.36
N PHE A 96 -12.96 -14.32 28.95
CA PHE A 96 -12.62 -14.14 27.53
C PHE A 96 -12.14 -15.46 26.91
N VAL A 97 -11.17 -16.11 27.55
CA VAL A 97 -10.58 -17.38 27.08
C VAL A 97 -11.66 -18.47 26.99
N ASN A 98 -12.57 -18.57 27.99
CA ASN A 98 -13.65 -19.53 27.96
C ASN A 98 -14.64 -19.28 26.80
N LEU A 99 -15.02 -18.02 26.56
CA LEU A 99 -15.90 -17.66 25.45
C LEU A 99 -15.22 -17.99 24.11
N PHE A 100 -13.98 -17.61 23.92
CA PHE A 100 -13.18 -17.94 22.75
C PHE A 100 -13.14 -19.47 22.49
N TRP A 101 -12.81 -20.27 23.50
CA TRP A 101 -12.80 -21.73 23.38
C TRP A 101 -14.18 -22.34 23.08
N ASN A 102 -15.25 -21.75 23.60
CA ASN A 102 -16.60 -22.19 23.25
C ASN A 102 -16.92 -21.94 21.78
N VAL A 103 -16.52 -20.78 21.24
CA VAL A 103 -16.62 -20.47 19.80
C VAL A 103 -15.79 -21.44 18.97
N CYS A 104 -14.52 -21.68 19.34
CA CYS A 104 -13.66 -22.66 18.66
C CYS A 104 -14.27 -24.08 18.64
N ASN A 105 -14.89 -24.51 19.73
CA ASN A 105 -15.56 -25.82 19.79
C ASN A 105 -16.76 -25.88 18.83
N CYS A 106 -17.46 -24.77 18.60
CA CYS A 106 -18.58 -24.70 17.67
C CYS A 106 -18.16 -24.87 16.19
N LEU A 107 -16.88 -24.74 15.85
CA LEU A 107 -16.37 -25.10 14.49
C LEU A 107 -16.60 -26.58 14.14
N LYS A 108 -16.71 -27.44 15.16
CA LYS A 108 -16.97 -28.90 15.02
C LYS A 108 -18.41 -29.26 15.27
N ASP A 109 -19.31 -28.28 15.33
CA ASP A 109 -20.74 -28.52 15.58
C ASP A 109 -21.36 -29.40 14.49
N PRO A 110 -22.32 -30.27 14.79
CA PRO A 110 -23.02 -31.07 13.78
C PRO A 110 -23.84 -30.22 12.80
N GLU A 111 -24.30 -29.03 13.21
CA GLU A 111 -25.12 -28.13 12.39
C GLU A 111 -24.26 -27.10 11.67
N LEU A 112 -24.36 -27.02 10.34
CA LEU A 112 -23.57 -26.12 9.49
C LEU A 112 -23.73 -24.64 9.88
N GLN A 113 -24.97 -24.22 10.18
CA GLN A 113 -25.28 -22.86 10.65
C GLN A 113 -24.42 -22.43 11.85
N VAL A 114 -24.22 -23.37 12.81
CA VAL A 114 -23.39 -23.08 14.00
C VAL A 114 -21.93 -22.95 13.64
N LYS A 115 -21.43 -23.77 12.72
CA LYS A 115 -20.04 -23.69 12.24
C LYS A 115 -19.75 -22.37 11.55
N VAL A 116 -20.64 -21.94 10.65
CA VAL A 116 -20.50 -20.66 9.92
C VAL A 116 -20.46 -19.50 10.90
N GLU A 117 -21.42 -19.45 11.83
CA GLU A 117 -21.48 -18.38 12.82
C GLU A 117 -20.26 -18.38 13.74
N ALA A 118 -19.72 -19.56 14.07
CA ALA A 118 -18.48 -19.66 14.84
C ALA A 118 -17.28 -19.09 14.09
N VAL A 119 -17.16 -19.36 12.78
CA VAL A 119 -16.10 -18.78 11.93
C VAL A 119 -16.18 -17.27 11.93
N CYS A 120 -17.35 -16.71 11.59
CA CYS A 120 -17.54 -15.25 11.54
C CYS A 120 -17.26 -14.60 12.91
N SER A 121 -17.64 -15.26 13.99
CA SER A 121 -17.42 -14.77 15.36
C SER A 121 -15.95 -14.76 15.77
N LEU A 122 -15.13 -15.65 15.24
CA LEU A 122 -13.70 -15.74 15.58
C LEU A 122 -12.93 -14.45 15.25
N ARG A 123 -13.30 -13.75 14.17
CA ARG A 123 -12.68 -12.49 13.79
C ARG A 123 -12.63 -11.51 14.96
N ALA A 124 -13.78 -11.25 15.60
CA ALA A 124 -13.86 -10.32 16.71
C ALA A 124 -12.98 -10.72 17.91
N PHE A 125 -12.86 -12.01 18.18
CA PHE A 125 -12.00 -12.53 19.25
C PHE A 125 -10.51 -12.42 18.91
N ILE A 126 -10.13 -12.68 17.66
CA ILE A 126 -8.75 -12.57 17.21
C ILE A 126 -8.32 -11.10 17.22
N ASP A 127 -9.18 -10.20 16.74
CA ASP A 127 -8.91 -8.76 16.75
C ASP A 127 -8.75 -8.20 18.16
N SER A 128 -9.55 -8.70 19.10
CA SER A 128 -9.56 -8.25 20.49
C SER A 128 -8.54 -8.97 21.38
N SER A 129 -7.81 -9.96 20.86
CA SER A 129 -6.87 -10.74 21.66
C SER A 129 -5.56 -9.99 21.86
N GLU A 130 -5.18 -9.76 23.13
CA GLU A 130 -3.87 -9.19 23.49
C GLU A 130 -2.74 -10.22 23.46
N ASP A 131 -3.07 -11.52 23.61
CA ASP A 131 -2.12 -12.63 23.66
C ASP A 131 -2.38 -13.63 22.54
N LEU A 132 -1.76 -13.39 21.37
CA LEU A 132 -1.81 -14.29 20.23
C LEU A 132 -0.95 -15.55 20.41
N GLU A 133 0.01 -15.56 21.33
CA GLU A 133 0.90 -16.70 21.57
C GLU A 133 0.13 -17.94 22.03
N THR A 134 -0.95 -17.75 22.80
CA THR A 134 -1.81 -18.85 23.24
C THR A 134 -2.62 -19.48 22.11
N LEU A 135 -2.81 -18.75 20.99
CA LEU A 135 -3.58 -19.19 19.82
C LEU A 135 -2.72 -19.92 18.79
N LYS A 136 -1.43 -19.65 18.72
CA LYS A 136 -0.49 -20.27 17.75
C LYS A 136 -0.56 -21.80 17.72
N PRO A 137 -0.60 -22.53 18.87
CA PRO A 137 -0.64 -24.00 18.85
C PRO A 137 -1.89 -24.60 18.23
N ILE A 138 -3.00 -23.85 18.20
CA ILE A 138 -4.28 -24.32 17.65
C ILE A 138 -4.53 -23.87 16.22
N LEU A 139 -3.73 -22.96 15.72
CA LEU A 139 -3.85 -22.39 14.38
C LEU A 139 -3.98 -23.46 13.28
N PRO A 140 -3.17 -24.53 13.26
CA PRO A 140 -3.31 -25.59 12.25
C PRO A 140 -4.70 -26.24 12.24
N GLN A 141 -5.24 -26.52 13.43
CA GLN A 141 -6.56 -27.16 13.55
C GLN A 141 -7.68 -26.17 13.20
N LEU A 142 -7.49 -24.91 13.56
CA LEU A 142 -8.43 -23.83 13.23
C LEU A 142 -8.54 -23.69 11.70
N LEU A 143 -7.42 -23.59 11.01
CA LEU A 143 -7.36 -23.46 9.55
C LEU A 143 -7.95 -24.70 8.85
N ASP A 144 -7.67 -25.92 9.34
CA ASP A 144 -8.21 -27.14 8.76
C ASP A 144 -9.77 -27.20 8.86
N GLU A 145 -10.34 -26.84 9.99
CA GLU A 145 -11.81 -26.77 10.13
C GLU A 145 -12.39 -25.59 9.31
N PHE A 146 -11.66 -24.49 9.23
CA PHE A 146 -12.04 -23.32 8.46
C PHE A 146 -12.19 -23.66 6.97
N PHE A 147 -11.19 -24.31 6.37
CA PHE A 147 -11.24 -24.72 4.96
C PHE A 147 -12.36 -25.72 4.67
N LYS A 148 -12.63 -26.67 5.60
CA LYS A 148 -13.78 -27.57 5.46
C LYS A 148 -15.13 -26.83 5.44
N ILE A 149 -15.21 -25.67 6.09
CA ILE A 149 -16.43 -24.85 6.09
C ILE A 149 -16.50 -24.04 4.80
N MET A 150 -15.38 -23.48 4.34
CA MET A 150 -15.31 -22.78 3.04
C MET A 150 -15.75 -23.68 1.87
N ASP A 151 -15.39 -24.96 1.90
CA ASP A 151 -15.83 -25.92 0.87
C ASP A 151 -17.37 -26.14 0.86
N GLN A 152 -18.07 -25.81 1.94
CA GLN A 152 -19.51 -26.07 2.11
C GLN A 152 -20.36 -24.81 1.98
N VAL A 153 -19.80 -23.65 2.25
CA VAL A 153 -20.53 -22.38 2.32
C VAL A 153 -19.70 -21.27 1.68
N GLU A 154 -20.33 -20.57 0.78
CA GLU A 154 -19.84 -19.34 0.21
C GLU A 154 -20.27 -18.16 1.10
N SER A 155 -19.33 -17.43 1.65
CA SER A 155 -19.59 -16.27 2.51
C SER A 155 -18.36 -15.37 2.56
N GLU A 156 -18.57 -14.10 2.29
CA GLU A 156 -17.54 -13.07 2.44
C GLU A 156 -17.00 -12.98 3.86
N ASP A 157 -17.85 -13.09 4.85
CA ASP A 157 -17.44 -13.04 6.27
C ASP A 157 -16.40 -14.13 6.60
N ILE A 158 -16.47 -15.28 5.91
CA ILE A 158 -15.48 -16.34 6.05
C ILE A 158 -14.13 -15.88 5.46
N VAL A 159 -14.15 -15.25 4.30
CA VAL A 159 -12.95 -14.73 3.66
C VAL A 159 -12.33 -13.61 4.51
N TYR A 160 -13.10 -12.66 4.99
CA TYR A 160 -12.63 -11.60 5.90
C TYR A 160 -12.04 -12.14 7.21
N THR A 161 -12.60 -13.25 7.73
CA THR A 161 -12.03 -13.89 8.92
C THR A 161 -10.67 -14.52 8.61
N LEU A 162 -10.52 -15.10 7.41
CA LEU A 162 -9.24 -15.66 6.97
C LEU A 162 -8.19 -14.55 6.77
N GLU A 163 -8.58 -13.43 6.19
CA GLU A 163 -7.74 -12.24 6.04
C GLU A 163 -7.23 -11.77 7.42
N THR A 164 -8.15 -11.60 8.39
CA THR A 164 -7.77 -11.25 9.77
C THR A 164 -6.79 -12.25 10.39
N ILE A 165 -7.01 -13.56 10.21
CA ILE A 165 -6.09 -14.59 10.70
C ILE A 165 -4.72 -14.42 10.06
N THR A 166 -4.68 -14.20 8.74
CA THR A 166 -3.45 -14.05 7.98
C THR A 166 -2.67 -12.81 8.40
N GLU A 167 -3.36 -11.69 8.58
CA GLU A 167 -2.77 -10.44 9.02
C GLU A 167 -2.17 -10.54 10.45
N LYS A 168 -2.91 -11.14 11.38
CA LYS A 168 -2.50 -11.23 12.79
C LYS A 168 -1.40 -12.27 13.05
N PHE A 169 -1.38 -13.36 12.30
CA PHE A 169 -0.43 -14.45 12.53
C PHE A 169 0.78 -14.42 11.57
N GLY A 170 0.77 -13.57 10.53
CA GLY A 170 1.93 -13.28 9.69
C GLY A 170 2.80 -14.50 9.34
N GLU A 171 4.02 -14.53 9.87
CA GLU A 171 5.01 -15.58 9.58
C GLU A 171 4.58 -17.00 10.00
N GLU A 172 3.71 -17.14 11.03
CA GLU A 172 3.20 -18.43 11.48
C GLU A 172 2.30 -19.12 10.44
N ILE A 173 1.73 -18.34 9.52
CA ILE A 173 0.89 -18.85 8.42
C ILE A 173 1.74 -19.41 7.27
N ALA A 174 2.97 -19.00 7.15
CA ALA A 174 3.85 -19.39 6.05
C ALA A 174 3.86 -20.92 5.72
N PRO A 175 3.87 -21.83 6.71
CA PRO A 175 3.77 -23.27 6.43
C PRO A 175 2.44 -23.70 5.78
N TYR A 176 1.41 -22.89 5.90
CA TYR A 176 0.05 -23.17 5.40
C TYR A 176 -0.29 -22.39 4.13
N ALA A 177 0.53 -21.39 3.76
CA ALA A 177 0.27 -20.46 2.66
C ALA A 177 -0.09 -21.18 1.35
N LEU A 178 0.64 -22.23 0.99
CA LEU A 178 0.38 -23.01 -0.22
C LEU A 178 -0.99 -23.70 -0.19
N GLY A 179 -1.36 -24.29 0.96
CA GLY A 179 -2.66 -24.93 1.15
C GLY A 179 -3.81 -23.89 1.14
N MET A 180 -3.60 -22.78 1.81
CA MET A 180 -4.56 -21.67 1.86
C MET A 180 -4.81 -21.10 0.46
N THR A 181 -3.77 -20.76 -0.27
CA THR A 181 -3.87 -20.27 -1.65
C THR A 181 -4.54 -21.29 -2.58
N THR A 182 -4.25 -22.58 -2.40
CA THR A 182 -4.91 -23.65 -3.18
C THR A 182 -6.41 -23.67 -2.94
N ASN A 183 -6.86 -23.58 -1.68
CA ASN A 183 -8.27 -23.58 -1.33
C ASN A 183 -8.99 -22.32 -1.82
N LEU A 184 -8.38 -21.14 -1.66
CA LEU A 184 -8.92 -19.88 -2.18
C LEU A 184 -9.00 -19.89 -3.71
N ALA A 185 -7.99 -20.42 -4.40
CA ALA A 185 -8.02 -20.60 -5.85
C ALA A 185 -9.14 -21.55 -6.30
N GLN A 186 -9.40 -22.63 -5.55
CA GLN A 186 -10.54 -23.53 -5.82
C GLN A 186 -11.88 -22.83 -5.61
N ALA A 187 -12.01 -22.02 -4.54
CA ALA A 187 -13.21 -21.22 -4.29
C ALA A 187 -13.44 -20.22 -5.44
N TYR A 188 -12.40 -19.50 -5.87
CA TYR A 188 -12.47 -18.62 -7.05
C TYR A 188 -12.95 -19.37 -8.30
N TRP A 189 -12.35 -20.52 -8.63
CA TRP A 189 -12.76 -21.31 -9.79
C TRP A 189 -14.19 -21.83 -9.70
N LYS A 190 -14.68 -22.07 -8.51
CA LYS A 190 -16.08 -22.46 -8.29
C LYS A 190 -17.00 -21.29 -8.61
N CYS A 191 -16.71 -20.09 -8.11
CA CYS A 191 -17.48 -18.88 -8.43
C CYS A 191 -17.52 -18.61 -9.93
N VAL A 192 -16.35 -18.68 -10.60
CA VAL A 192 -16.25 -18.50 -12.06
C VAL A 192 -17.10 -19.51 -12.81
N LYS A 193 -17.04 -20.77 -12.44
CA LYS A 193 -17.81 -21.83 -13.10
C LYS A 193 -19.32 -21.63 -12.94
N GLU A 194 -19.75 -21.23 -11.75
CA GLU A 194 -21.16 -20.95 -11.49
C GLU A 194 -21.66 -19.73 -12.27
N ALA A 195 -20.83 -18.68 -12.42
CA ALA A 195 -21.13 -17.54 -13.28
C ALA A 195 -21.26 -17.94 -14.75
N GLU A 196 -20.32 -18.74 -15.27
CA GLU A 196 -20.35 -19.25 -16.66
C GLU A 196 -21.57 -20.16 -16.91
N GLU A 197 -21.93 -21.03 -15.96
CA GLU A 197 -23.12 -21.89 -16.06
C GLU A 197 -24.43 -21.08 -16.11
N ARG A 198 -24.51 -19.99 -15.34
CA ARG A 198 -25.68 -19.08 -15.33
C ARG A 198 -25.78 -18.29 -16.64
N ALA A 199 -24.69 -17.66 -17.08
CA ALA A 199 -24.65 -16.92 -18.33
C ALA A 199 -25.12 -17.81 -19.53
N ASN A 200 -24.68 -19.07 -19.55
CA ASN A 200 -25.14 -20.03 -20.58
C ASN A 200 -26.62 -20.41 -20.43
N ALA A 201 -27.18 -20.42 -19.22
CA ALA A 201 -28.59 -20.76 -18.98
C ALA A 201 -29.54 -19.58 -19.32
N GLU A 202 -29.06 -18.35 -19.23
CA GLU A 202 -29.81 -17.14 -19.60
C GLU A 202 -29.92 -16.94 -21.10
N ASP A 203 -28.88 -17.29 -21.87
CA ASP A 203 -28.92 -17.31 -23.35
C ASP A 203 -29.99 -18.29 -23.88
N GLU A 204 -30.37 -19.32 -23.12
CA GLU A 204 -31.43 -20.28 -23.47
C GLU A 204 -32.86 -19.83 -23.06
N ASN A 205 -32.98 -18.83 -22.15
CA ASN A 205 -34.26 -18.36 -21.61
C ASN A 205 -34.40 -16.84 -21.71
N GLU A 206 -34.93 -16.31 -22.80
CA GLU A 206 -35.29 -14.88 -22.91
C GLU A 206 -36.29 -14.48 -21.78
N GLY A 207 -35.79 -13.84 -20.73
CA GLY A 207 -36.53 -12.93 -19.87
C GLY A 207 -37.09 -13.45 -18.55
N THR A 208 -36.31 -13.35 -17.47
CA THR A 208 -36.83 -13.01 -16.12
C THR A 208 -35.73 -12.22 -15.37
N GLY A 209 -35.98 -10.92 -15.18
CA GLY A 209 -35.02 -9.99 -14.56
C GLY A 209 -34.84 -10.22 -13.07
N ASN A 210 -33.74 -10.80 -12.71
CA ASN A 210 -33.07 -10.70 -11.41
C ASN A 210 -31.55 -10.85 -11.55
N ALA A 211 -31.03 -10.77 -12.79
CA ALA A 211 -29.64 -11.03 -13.13
C ALA A 211 -28.64 -10.09 -12.42
N ASP A 212 -28.95 -8.80 -12.36
CA ASP A 212 -27.99 -7.78 -11.89
C ASP A 212 -27.52 -7.98 -10.44
N TYR A 213 -28.39 -8.47 -9.54
CA TYR A 213 -28.02 -8.64 -8.12
C TYR A 213 -27.16 -9.89 -7.83
N ASP A 214 -27.28 -10.93 -8.63
CA ASP A 214 -26.56 -12.19 -8.42
C ASP A 214 -25.15 -12.13 -9.06
N ASP A 215 -24.96 -11.33 -10.11
CA ASP A 215 -23.64 -11.11 -10.74
C ASP A 215 -22.75 -10.24 -9.88
N ASP A 216 -23.29 -9.16 -9.28
CA ASP A 216 -22.57 -8.33 -8.32
C ASP A 216 -22.09 -9.14 -7.10
N PHE A 217 -22.92 -10.05 -6.61
CA PHE A 217 -22.56 -10.89 -5.46
C PHE A 217 -21.41 -11.85 -5.75
N GLN A 218 -21.35 -12.43 -6.98
CA GLN A 218 -20.27 -13.35 -7.36
C GLN A 218 -18.94 -12.62 -7.65
N ALA A 219 -19.03 -11.45 -8.28
CA ALA A 219 -17.87 -10.59 -8.47
C ALA A 219 -17.25 -10.25 -7.09
N LEU A 220 -18.09 -9.91 -6.12
CA LEU A 220 -17.67 -9.59 -4.76
C LEU A 220 -17.00 -10.78 -4.03
N GLN A 221 -17.52 -12.01 -4.21
CA GLN A 221 -16.88 -13.22 -3.65
C GLN A 221 -15.54 -13.53 -4.31
N SER A 222 -15.44 -13.38 -5.63
CA SER A 222 -14.20 -13.59 -6.36
C SER A 222 -13.13 -12.58 -5.96
N SER A 223 -13.51 -11.29 -5.82
CA SER A 223 -12.65 -10.22 -5.29
C SER A 223 -12.17 -10.55 -3.87
N GLY A 224 -13.07 -10.99 -2.98
CA GLY A 224 -12.70 -11.40 -1.63
C GLY A 224 -11.65 -12.52 -1.61
N CYS A 225 -11.79 -13.54 -2.47
CA CYS A 225 -10.79 -14.61 -2.59
C CYS A 225 -9.42 -14.06 -3.04
N LEU A 226 -9.39 -13.14 -4.01
CA LEU A 226 -8.15 -12.55 -4.52
C LEU A 226 -7.49 -11.67 -3.48
N ARG A 227 -8.24 -10.85 -2.75
CA ARG A 227 -7.70 -10.03 -1.64
C ARG A 227 -7.11 -10.89 -0.53
N ALA A 228 -7.78 -11.98 -0.13
CA ALA A 228 -7.21 -12.91 0.84
C ALA A 228 -5.92 -13.56 0.31
N ILE A 229 -5.82 -13.84 -0.98
CA ILE A 229 -4.58 -14.31 -1.61
C ILE A 229 -3.49 -13.23 -1.55
N SER A 230 -3.81 -11.96 -1.84
CA SER A 230 -2.88 -10.84 -1.71
C SER A 230 -2.31 -10.73 -0.28
N THR A 231 -3.16 -10.85 0.74
CA THR A 231 -2.74 -10.84 2.15
C THR A 231 -1.83 -12.03 2.49
N ILE A 232 -2.10 -13.23 1.95
CA ILE A 232 -1.20 -14.38 2.10
C ILE A 232 0.16 -14.10 1.44
N LEU A 233 0.16 -13.55 0.23
CA LEU A 233 1.40 -13.22 -0.47
C LEU A 233 2.26 -12.24 0.34
N THR A 234 1.67 -11.18 0.88
CA THR A 234 2.40 -10.24 1.75
C THR A 234 2.93 -10.88 3.02
N SER A 235 2.16 -11.75 3.66
CA SER A 235 2.56 -12.44 4.90
C SER A 235 3.77 -13.37 4.72
N VAL A 236 3.98 -13.88 3.51
CA VAL A 236 5.13 -14.75 3.19
C VAL A 236 6.28 -14.00 2.48
N SER A 237 6.27 -12.68 2.49
CA SER A 237 7.29 -11.84 1.83
C SER A 237 8.73 -12.15 2.26
N ALA A 238 8.94 -12.60 3.48
CA ALA A 238 10.23 -13.04 3.99
C ALA A 238 10.71 -14.41 3.44
N LEU A 239 9.85 -15.15 2.70
CA LEU A 239 10.11 -16.50 2.20
C LEU A 239 10.02 -16.57 0.66
N PRO A 240 10.95 -15.94 -0.06
CA PRO A 240 10.90 -15.84 -1.53
C PRO A 240 10.84 -17.18 -2.25
N GLU A 241 11.32 -18.26 -1.64
CA GLU A 241 11.31 -19.62 -2.19
C GLU A 241 9.91 -20.25 -2.31
N VAL A 242 8.91 -19.68 -1.66
CA VAL A 242 7.52 -20.17 -1.73
C VAL A 242 6.81 -19.66 -2.99
N TYR A 243 7.17 -18.46 -3.47
CA TYR A 243 6.51 -17.80 -4.59
C TYR A 243 6.45 -18.59 -5.89
N PRO A 244 7.49 -19.33 -6.33
CA PRO A 244 7.40 -20.17 -7.53
C PRO A 244 6.31 -21.25 -7.46
N GLN A 245 5.94 -21.72 -6.26
CA GLN A 245 4.87 -22.69 -6.08
C GLN A 245 3.49 -21.99 -6.07
N LEU A 246 3.41 -20.82 -5.44
CA LEU A 246 2.21 -19.98 -5.45
C LEU A 246 1.90 -19.49 -6.87
N GLU A 247 2.91 -19.10 -7.64
CA GLU A 247 2.77 -18.71 -9.03
C GLU A 247 2.10 -19.81 -9.88
N GLN A 248 2.50 -21.08 -9.70
CA GLN A 248 1.89 -22.20 -10.44
C GLN A 248 0.38 -22.34 -10.20
N ILE A 249 -0.08 -22.01 -8.99
CA ILE A 249 -1.50 -22.05 -8.65
C ILE A 249 -2.23 -20.82 -9.21
N LEU A 250 -1.60 -19.65 -9.13
CA LEU A 250 -2.24 -18.37 -9.40
C LEU A 250 -2.16 -17.95 -10.87
N LEU A 251 -1.13 -18.37 -11.61
CA LEU A 251 -0.96 -17.99 -13.02
C LEU A 251 -2.19 -18.28 -13.90
N PRO A 252 -2.89 -19.44 -13.80
CA PRO A 252 -4.12 -19.66 -14.56
C PRO A 252 -5.24 -18.66 -14.24
N ILE A 253 -5.32 -18.18 -13.01
CA ILE A 253 -6.27 -17.15 -12.57
C ILE A 253 -5.87 -15.81 -13.15
N ILE A 254 -4.61 -15.42 -12.98
CA ILE A 254 -4.04 -14.16 -13.48
C ILE A 254 -4.27 -14.02 -15.00
N LEU A 255 -4.09 -15.09 -15.77
CA LEU A 255 -4.25 -15.07 -17.22
C LEU A 255 -5.70 -14.84 -17.69
N ARG A 256 -6.67 -14.84 -16.78
CA ARG A 256 -8.07 -14.51 -17.08
C ARG A 256 -8.38 -13.00 -17.06
N MET A 257 -7.43 -12.16 -16.70
CA MET A 257 -7.63 -10.70 -16.52
C MET A 257 -8.32 -9.98 -17.71
N GLU A 258 -8.24 -10.53 -18.93
CA GLU A 258 -8.97 -10.00 -20.09
C GLU A 258 -10.47 -10.33 -20.06
N ILE A 259 -10.86 -11.34 -19.30
CA ILE A 259 -12.25 -11.81 -19.15
C ILE A 259 -12.85 -11.20 -17.89
N ASP A 260 -12.13 -11.31 -16.78
CA ASP A 260 -12.55 -10.91 -15.45
C ASP A 260 -12.07 -9.45 -15.18
N ILE A 261 -12.51 -8.52 -16.04
CA ILE A 261 -12.04 -7.13 -16.03
C ILE A 261 -12.37 -6.42 -14.70
N ASP A 262 -13.48 -6.75 -14.08
CA ASP A 262 -13.90 -6.19 -12.79
C ASP A 262 -12.98 -6.61 -11.63
N LEU A 263 -12.13 -7.62 -11.85
CA LEU A 263 -11.11 -8.10 -10.89
C LEU A 263 -9.68 -7.71 -11.33
N PHE A 264 -9.55 -6.80 -12.28
CA PHE A 264 -8.26 -6.47 -12.89
C PHE A 264 -7.28 -5.89 -11.87
N GLU A 265 -7.76 -5.08 -10.95
CA GLU A 265 -6.96 -4.44 -9.91
C GLU A 265 -6.37 -5.47 -8.94
N GLU A 266 -7.20 -6.36 -8.39
CA GLU A 266 -6.75 -7.42 -7.50
C GLU A 266 -5.78 -8.39 -8.21
N LEU A 267 -6.03 -8.68 -9.48
CA LEU A 267 -5.13 -9.52 -10.28
C LEU A 267 -3.77 -8.85 -10.50
N LEU A 268 -3.74 -7.53 -10.74
CA LEU A 268 -2.50 -6.77 -10.88
C LEU A 268 -1.72 -6.70 -9.57
N GLU A 269 -2.41 -6.57 -8.44
CA GLU A 269 -1.80 -6.60 -7.12
C GLU A 269 -1.07 -7.94 -6.88
N ILE A 270 -1.74 -9.06 -7.18
CA ILE A 270 -1.15 -10.40 -7.11
C ILE A 270 0.08 -10.52 -8.04
N VAL A 271 -0.03 -10.00 -9.28
CA VAL A 271 1.12 -9.96 -10.21
C VAL A 271 2.27 -9.15 -9.61
N GLY A 272 1.96 -7.99 -9.04
CA GLY A 272 2.92 -7.12 -8.35
C GLY A 272 3.68 -7.88 -7.27
N TYR A 273 2.99 -8.54 -6.35
CA TYR A 273 3.60 -9.32 -5.28
C TYR A 273 4.45 -10.50 -5.81
N ILE A 274 3.93 -11.29 -6.74
CA ILE A 274 4.67 -12.42 -7.29
C ILE A 274 5.94 -11.92 -8.00
N THR A 275 5.83 -10.90 -8.83
CA THR A 275 6.97 -10.37 -9.57
C THR A 275 7.98 -9.66 -8.68
N TYR A 276 7.54 -9.09 -7.54
CA TYR A 276 8.41 -8.40 -6.60
C TYR A 276 9.14 -9.33 -5.63
N TYR A 277 8.44 -10.31 -5.04
CA TYR A 277 9.01 -11.16 -4.00
C TYR A 277 9.63 -12.46 -4.52
N SER A 278 9.27 -12.96 -5.70
CA SER A 278 9.89 -14.14 -6.30
C SER A 278 11.41 -13.97 -6.43
N PRO A 279 12.21 -15.02 -6.22
CA PRO A 279 13.67 -14.98 -6.47
C PRO A 279 14.01 -14.57 -7.89
N GLN A 280 13.21 -15.00 -8.85
CA GLN A 280 13.29 -14.67 -10.27
C GLN A 280 11.88 -14.68 -10.87
N ILE A 281 11.61 -13.76 -11.79
CA ILE A 281 10.37 -13.78 -12.59
C ILE A 281 10.51 -14.93 -13.61
N SER A 282 9.55 -15.84 -13.60
CA SER A 282 9.54 -16.99 -14.50
C SER A 282 9.29 -16.59 -15.96
N GLN A 283 9.61 -17.47 -16.90
CA GLN A 283 9.28 -17.25 -18.29
C GLN A 283 7.76 -17.37 -18.54
N GLU A 284 7.09 -18.20 -17.76
CA GLU A 284 5.65 -18.37 -17.80
C GLU A 284 4.91 -17.09 -17.39
N MET A 285 5.43 -16.35 -16.39
CA MET A 285 4.86 -15.08 -15.94
C MET A 285 4.88 -14.01 -17.04
N TRP A 286 5.80 -14.06 -17.99
CA TRP A 286 5.82 -13.15 -19.14
C TRP A 286 4.61 -13.28 -20.06
N GLN A 287 3.77 -14.32 -19.93
CA GLN A 287 2.49 -14.40 -20.62
C GLN A 287 1.49 -13.36 -20.11
N VAL A 288 1.68 -12.84 -18.91
CA VAL A 288 0.84 -11.80 -18.30
C VAL A 288 1.04 -10.45 -18.99
N TRP A 289 2.26 -10.15 -19.46
CA TRP A 289 2.58 -8.89 -20.13
C TRP A 289 1.60 -8.48 -21.24
N PRO A 290 1.37 -9.30 -22.29
CA PRO A 290 0.41 -8.94 -23.32
C PRO A 290 -1.03 -8.88 -22.82
N LYS A 291 -1.37 -9.61 -21.75
CA LYS A 291 -2.73 -9.62 -21.18
C LYS A 291 -3.04 -8.29 -20.48
N MET A 292 -2.13 -7.77 -19.68
CA MET A 292 -2.26 -6.45 -19.05
C MET A 292 -2.50 -5.36 -20.11
N LEU A 293 -1.74 -5.40 -21.19
CA LEU A 293 -1.84 -4.40 -22.26
C LEU A 293 -3.14 -4.53 -23.05
N ALA A 294 -3.63 -5.76 -23.29
CA ALA A 294 -4.88 -5.97 -23.97
C ALA A 294 -6.08 -5.40 -23.21
N VAL A 295 -6.05 -5.43 -21.88
CA VAL A 295 -7.06 -4.75 -21.04
C VAL A 295 -6.96 -3.23 -21.22
N LEU A 296 -5.77 -2.66 -21.19
CA LEU A 296 -5.53 -1.21 -21.35
C LEU A 296 -5.83 -0.70 -22.76
N ASP A 297 -5.91 -1.57 -23.76
CA ASP A 297 -6.34 -1.18 -25.12
C ASP A 297 -7.81 -0.77 -25.17
N ASN A 298 -8.64 -1.21 -24.24
CA ASN A 298 -9.96 -0.66 -24.02
C ASN A 298 -9.82 0.74 -23.42
N GLY A 299 -10.31 1.77 -24.14
CA GLY A 299 -10.05 3.18 -23.78
C GLY A 299 -10.43 3.58 -22.35
N TRP A 300 -11.50 2.98 -21.78
CA TRP A 300 -11.94 3.24 -20.42
C TRP A 300 -10.99 2.62 -19.37
N ALA A 301 -10.21 1.60 -19.72
CA ALA A 301 -9.31 0.93 -18.77
C ALA A 301 -7.99 1.67 -18.54
N LEU A 302 -7.75 2.80 -19.22
CA LEU A 302 -6.53 3.60 -19.01
C LEU A 302 -6.43 4.17 -17.59
N GLN A 303 -7.54 4.35 -16.89
CA GLN A 303 -7.55 4.71 -15.48
C GLN A 303 -6.83 3.70 -14.58
N TYR A 304 -6.72 2.43 -14.99
CA TYR A 304 -5.99 1.39 -14.27
C TYR A 304 -4.49 1.37 -14.58
N PHE A 305 -3.98 2.32 -15.36
CA PHE A 305 -2.56 2.30 -15.72
C PHE A 305 -1.64 2.46 -14.51
N GLU A 306 -2.05 3.19 -13.49
CA GLU A 306 -1.30 3.32 -12.26
C GLU A 306 -1.06 1.95 -11.59
N HIS A 307 -2.08 1.10 -11.53
CA HIS A 307 -1.97 -0.26 -10.99
C HIS A 307 -1.10 -1.19 -11.86
N VAL A 308 -1.05 -0.95 -13.17
CA VAL A 308 -0.18 -1.71 -14.11
C VAL A 308 1.28 -1.29 -14.01
N LEU A 309 1.55 -0.07 -13.55
CA LEU A 309 2.91 0.47 -13.48
C LEU A 309 3.83 -0.41 -12.61
N ILE A 310 3.37 -0.83 -11.42
CA ILE A 310 4.16 -1.65 -10.49
C ILE A 310 4.57 -3.00 -11.11
N PRO A 311 3.65 -3.83 -11.65
CA PRO A 311 4.04 -5.04 -12.37
C PRO A 311 5.00 -4.79 -13.52
N MET A 312 4.75 -3.76 -14.33
CA MET A 312 5.62 -3.43 -15.47
C MET A 312 7.03 -3.03 -15.01
N ASP A 313 7.13 -2.21 -13.95
CA ASP A 313 8.43 -1.87 -13.36
C ASP A 313 9.17 -3.12 -12.90
N ASN A 314 8.50 -4.04 -12.20
CA ASN A 314 9.10 -5.30 -11.76
C ASN A 314 9.62 -6.14 -12.95
N PHE A 315 8.86 -6.26 -14.03
CA PHE A 315 9.30 -6.95 -15.24
C PHE A 315 10.54 -6.29 -15.87
N ILE A 316 10.58 -4.96 -15.92
CA ILE A 316 11.68 -4.21 -16.53
C ILE A 316 12.91 -4.22 -15.62
N SER A 317 12.77 -3.90 -14.36
CA SER A 317 13.87 -3.75 -13.41
C SER A 317 14.49 -5.08 -13.03
N ARG A 318 13.68 -6.11 -12.77
CA ARG A 318 14.13 -7.42 -12.26
C ARG A 318 14.41 -8.45 -13.35
N ASN A 319 13.92 -8.22 -14.58
CA ASN A 319 14.15 -9.11 -15.71
C ASN A 319 14.58 -8.36 -16.98
N THR A 320 15.47 -7.38 -16.79
CA THR A 320 15.96 -6.44 -17.79
C THR A 320 16.45 -7.14 -19.07
N ASP A 321 17.10 -8.30 -18.95
CA ASP A 321 17.63 -9.03 -20.11
C ASP A 321 16.51 -9.53 -21.04
N ILE A 322 15.40 -10.01 -20.50
CA ILE A 322 14.25 -10.45 -21.29
C ILE A 322 13.58 -9.22 -21.92
N PHE A 323 13.33 -8.16 -21.13
CA PHE A 323 12.73 -6.92 -21.65
C PHE A 323 13.52 -6.35 -22.82
N VAL A 324 14.82 -6.16 -22.65
CA VAL A 324 15.70 -5.58 -23.68
C VAL A 324 15.77 -6.45 -24.93
N SER A 325 15.73 -7.77 -24.79
CA SER A 325 15.75 -8.71 -25.95
C SER A 325 14.41 -8.79 -26.68
N SER A 326 13.32 -8.38 -26.04
CA SER A 326 11.97 -8.38 -26.61
C SER A 326 11.67 -7.07 -27.36
N ALA A 327 11.74 -7.11 -28.69
CA ALA A 327 11.35 -5.96 -29.52
C ALA A 327 9.86 -5.60 -29.30
N GLN A 328 9.01 -6.61 -29.05
CA GLN A 328 7.58 -6.41 -28.83
C GLN A 328 7.34 -5.67 -27.51
N ALA A 329 7.97 -6.08 -26.39
CA ALA A 329 7.78 -5.43 -25.09
C ALA A 329 8.22 -3.95 -25.14
N LYS A 330 9.33 -3.65 -25.82
CA LYS A 330 9.79 -2.26 -26.04
C LYS A 330 8.79 -1.43 -26.87
N GLU A 331 8.27 -2.02 -27.94
CA GLU A 331 7.27 -1.35 -28.79
C GLU A 331 5.97 -1.12 -28.02
N ASP A 332 5.51 -2.09 -27.25
CA ASP A 332 4.33 -2.01 -26.40
C ASP A 332 4.44 -0.89 -25.38
N THR A 333 5.55 -0.83 -24.67
CA THR A 333 5.82 0.23 -23.67
C THR A 333 5.77 1.62 -24.33
N TYR A 334 6.38 1.79 -25.50
CA TYR A 334 6.33 3.06 -26.23
C TYR A 334 4.89 3.41 -26.67
N LYS A 335 4.14 2.44 -27.22
CA LYS A 335 2.75 2.67 -27.66
C LYS A 335 1.86 3.09 -26.50
N LEU A 336 2.01 2.42 -25.34
CA LEU A 336 1.26 2.74 -24.13
C LEU A 336 1.57 4.16 -23.65
N CYS A 337 2.86 4.52 -23.49
CA CYS A 337 3.25 5.87 -23.11
C CYS A 337 2.72 6.93 -24.08
N LYS A 338 2.78 6.64 -25.39
CA LYS A 338 2.24 7.54 -26.41
C LYS A 338 0.72 7.72 -26.30
N LYS A 339 -0.02 6.65 -26.08
CA LYS A 339 -1.47 6.68 -25.91
C LYS A 339 -1.86 7.52 -24.69
N VAL A 340 -1.22 7.28 -23.57
CA VAL A 340 -1.48 7.99 -22.31
C VAL A 340 -1.12 9.49 -22.41
N LEU A 341 -0.05 9.84 -23.10
CA LEU A 341 0.35 11.25 -23.29
C LEU A 341 -0.42 11.97 -24.44
N THR A 342 -1.55 11.41 -24.88
CA THR A 342 -2.42 12.05 -25.86
C THR A 342 -3.57 12.78 -25.15
N PRO A 343 -3.59 14.14 -25.13
CA PRO A 343 -4.46 14.94 -24.25
C PRO A 343 -5.95 14.79 -24.50
N GLU A 344 -6.34 14.28 -25.66
CA GLU A 344 -7.75 14.13 -26.06
C GLU A 344 -8.42 12.89 -25.42
N GLU A 345 -7.64 11.98 -24.86
CA GLU A 345 -8.11 10.70 -24.36
C GLU A 345 -7.95 10.51 -22.85
N VAL A 346 -7.05 11.29 -22.19
CA VAL A 346 -6.59 11.02 -20.82
C VAL A 346 -6.47 12.34 -20.03
N MET A 347 -6.82 12.32 -18.75
CA MET A 347 -6.62 13.47 -17.85
C MET A 347 -5.16 13.61 -17.41
N GLU A 348 -4.74 14.80 -16.98
CA GLU A 348 -3.34 15.06 -16.60
C GLU A 348 -2.85 14.19 -15.44
N GLU A 349 -3.74 13.80 -14.53
CA GLU A 349 -3.42 12.95 -13.40
C GLU A 349 -2.99 11.54 -13.88
N ASP A 350 -3.75 10.96 -14.80
CA ASP A 350 -3.43 9.65 -15.37
C ASP A 350 -2.19 9.69 -16.29
N MET A 351 -1.91 10.86 -16.91
CA MET A 351 -0.72 11.05 -17.75
C MET A 351 0.59 10.91 -16.97
N MET A 352 0.58 11.08 -15.65
CA MET A 352 1.77 11.02 -14.80
C MET A 352 2.44 9.65 -14.79
N THR A 353 1.70 8.59 -15.09
CA THR A 353 2.19 7.21 -15.12
C THR A 353 3.15 6.94 -16.30
N ALA A 354 2.90 7.57 -17.44
CA ALA A 354 3.76 7.39 -18.62
C ALA A 354 5.20 7.89 -18.44
N PRO A 355 5.49 9.11 -17.92
CA PRO A 355 6.84 9.52 -17.60
C PRO A 355 7.54 8.64 -16.57
N LYS A 356 6.83 8.14 -15.54
CA LYS A 356 7.36 7.20 -14.54
C LYS A 356 7.85 5.92 -15.24
N LEU A 357 7.05 5.34 -16.13
CA LEU A 357 7.43 4.15 -16.89
C LEU A 357 8.61 4.41 -17.85
N MET A 358 8.63 5.56 -18.54
CA MET A 358 9.77 5.93 -19.40
C MET A 358 11.06 6.08 -18.60
N GLU A 359 10.99 6.66 -17.41
CA GLU A 359 12.12 6.78 -16.49
C GLU A 359 12.62 5.42 -16.03
N CYS A 360 11.73 4.52 -15.62
CA CYS A 360 12.04 3.14 -15.25
C CYS A 360 12.85 2.45 -16.37
N VAL A 361 12.39 2.53 -17.61
CA VAL A 361 13.08 1.94 -18.77
C VAL A 361 14.47 2.53 -18.97
N LEU A 362 14.60 3.86 -19.00
CA LEU A 362 15.88 4.53 -19.24
C LEU A 362 16.90 4.25 -18.14
N THR A 363 16.43 4.18 -16.89
CA THR A 363 17.29 3.98 -15.72
C THR A 363 17.77 2.53 -15.62
N ASN A 364 16.84 1.56 -15.69
CA ASN A 364 17.18 0.13 -15.55
C ASN A 364 17.85 -0.47 -16.78
N CYS A 365 17.55 0.07 -17.97
CA CYS A 365 18.09 -0.45 -19.24
C CYS A 365 19.19 0.42 -19.83
N LYS A 366 19.93 1.17 -19.00
CA LYS A 366 20.96 2.12 -19.46
C LYS A 366 21.97 1.48 -20.43
N GLY A 367 22.15 2.12 -21.61
CA GLY A 367 23.04 1.68 -22.67
C GLY A 367 22.53 0.47 -23.49
N ARG A 368 21.24 0.09 -23.33
CA ARG A 368 20.67 -1.09 -23.98
C ARG A 368 19.35 -0.81 -24.71
N VAL A 369 18.82 0.41 -24.62
CA VAL A 369 17.57 0.86 -25.24
C VAL A 369 17.74 2.15 -26.03
N ASP A 370 18.83 2.24 -26.79
CA ASP A 370 19.17 3.42 -27.62
C ASP A 370 18.09 3.71 -28.67
N ASP A 371 17.32 2.71 -29.06
CA ASP A 371 16.17 2.80 -29.96
C ASP A 371 14.95 3.50 -29.32
N LEU A 372 14.75 3.39 -28.01
CA LEU A 372 13.67 4.06 -27.29
C LEU A 372 14.01 5.49 -26.86
N LEU A 373 15.26 5.80 -26.61
CA LEU A 373 15.69 7.11 -26.15
C LEU A 373 15.13 8.28 -27.00
N PRO A 374 15.30 8.31 -28.35
CA PRO A 374 14.77 9.41 -29.15
C PRO A 374 13.24 9.49 -29.11
N LEU A 375 12.55 8.36 -29.00
CA LEU A 375 11.10 8.29 -28.96
C LEU A 375 10.55 8.88 -27.65
N TYR A 376 11.15 8.54 -26.51
CA TYR A 376 10.78 9.08 -25.21
C TYR A 376 11.09 10.57 -25.09
N LEU A 377 12.26 11.02 -25.59
CA LEU A 377 12.60 12.42 -25.64
C LEU A 377 11.59 13.22 -26.49
N GLN A 378 11.18 12.67 -27.64
CA GLN A 378 10.19 13.32 -28.50
C GLN A 378 8.85 13.46 -27.78
N LEU A 379 8.34 12.39 -27.17
CA LEU A 379 7.06 12.42 -26.44
C LEU A 379 7.10 13.46 -25.31
N SER A 380 8.15 13.42 -24.47
CA SER A 380 8.25 14.33 -23.34
C SER A 380 8.37 15.79 -23.76
N VAL A 381 9.18 16.08 -24.77
CA VAL A 381 9.35 17.46 -25.26
C VAL A 381 8.08 17.96 -25.95
N GLN A 382 7.40 17.11 -26.72
CA GLN A 382 6.14 17.47 -27.35
C GLN A 382 5.08 17.81 -26.29
N SER A 383 4.93 16.98 -25.27
CA SER A 383 4.00 17.24 -24.16
C SER A 383 4.37 18.52 -23.40
N LEU A 384 5.65 18.77 -23.11
CA LEU A 384 6.10 19.96 -22.40
C LEU A 384 5.93 21.28 -23.17
N ILE A 385 6.08 21.25 -24.50
CA ILE A 385 6.12 22.48 -25.32
C ILE A 385 4.79 22.72 -26.06
N GLU A 386 4.17 21.68 -26.61
CA GLU A 386 2.94 21.81 -27.41
C GLU A 386 1.69 21.73 -26.55
N PHE A 387 1.61 20.73 -25.65
CA PHE A 387 0.47 20.55 -24.76
C PHE A 387 0.50 21.53 -23.58
N GLN A 388 1.67 21.76 -22.98
CA GLN A 388 1.91 22.66 -21.84
C GLN A 388 1.01 22.31 -20.64
N PRO A 389 1.23 21.18 -19.98
CA PRO A 389 0.41 20.73 -18.86
C PRO A 389 0.26 21.82 -17.79
N GLU A 390 -0.91 21.93 -17.17
CA GLU A 390 -1.14 22.85 -16.04
C GLU A 390 -0.53 22.27 -14.75
N SER A 391 -0.56 20.94 -14.59
CA SER A 391 0.04 20.23 -13.46
C SER A 391 1.55 20.40 -13.44
N ARG A 392 2.07 20.99 -12.36
CA ARG A 392 3.53 21.13 -12.15
C ARG A 392 4.20 19.78 -11.97
N PHE A 393 3.54 18.86 -11.30
CA PHE A 393 4.07 17.53 -11.07
C PHE A 393 4.26 16.77 -12.39
N LEU A 394 3.29 16.84 -13.30
CA LEU A 394 3.44 16.28 -14.64
C LEU A 394 4.56 16.98 -15.42
N GLN A 395 4.71 18.31 -15.27
CA GLN A 395 5.85 19.03 -15.88
C GLN A 395 7.19 18.55 -15.32
N ASP A 396 7.27 18.30 -14.01
CA ASP A 396 8.49 17.78 -13.34
C ASP A 396 8.84 16.38 -13.84
N LEU A 397 7.86 15.48 -13.94
CA LEU A 397 8.04 14.11 -14.43
C LEU A 397 8.49 14.11 -15.91
N LEU A 398 7.82 14.86 -16.78
CA LEU A 398 8.19 14.95 -18.20
C LEU A 398 9.60 15.54 -18.39
N MET A 399 9.94 16.58 -17.60
CA MET A 399 11.30 17.13 -17.60
C MET A 399 12.29 16.11 -17.02
N GLY A 400 11.88 15.33 -16.01
CA GLY A 400 12.64 14.21 -15.44
C GLY A 400 13.08 13.20 -16.50
N VAL A 401 12.19 12.81 -17.41
CA VAL A 401 12.53 11.92 -18.54
C VAL A 401 13.61 12.52 -19.44
N VAL A 402 13.50 13.82 -19.78
CA VAL A 402 14.52 14.48 -20.60
C VAL A 402 15.88 14.51 -19.89
N ILE A 403 15.86 14.79 -18.59
CA ILE A 403 17.07 14.84 -17.77
C ILE A 403 17.64 13.43 -17.59
N ASN A 404 16.80 12.42 -17.42
CA ASN A 404 17.24 11.03 -17.37
C ASN A 404 17.88 10.58 -18.69
N GLY A 405 17.38 11.08 -19.83
CA GLY A 405 18.06 10.93 -21.11
C GLY A 405 19.50 11.48 -21.11
N LEU A 406 19.74 12.61 -20.43
CA LEU A 406 21.11 13.13 -20.25
C LEU A 406 21.98 12.23 -19.37
N ILE A 407 21.37 11.58 -18.36
CA ILE A 407 22.06 10.60 -17.52
C ILE A 407 22.36 9.32 -18.32
N TYR A 408 21.43 8.92 -19.19
CA TYR A 408 21.56 7.75 -20.06
C TYR A 408 22.75 7.94 -21.03
N ASP A 409 22.70 8.96 -21.88
CA ASP A 409 23.75 9.40 -22.79
C ASP A 409 23.55 10.87 -23.14
N ALA A 410 24.39 11.74 -22.57
CA ALA A 410 24.27 13.18 -22.73
C ALA A 410 24.51 13.66 -24.18
N ASP A 411 25.44 13.02 -24.91
CA ASP A 411 25.77 13.39 -26.29
C ASP A 411 24.65 12.97 -27.26
N GLN A 412 24.12 11.76 -27.11
CA GLN A 412 22.97 11.30 -27.88
C GLN A 412 21.74 12.15 -27.62
N THR A 413 21.45 12.41 -26.35
CA THR A 413 20.30 13.23 -25.95
C THR A 413 20.41 14.65 -26.51
N ALA A 414 21.57 15.30 -26.38
CA ALA A 414 21.82 16.64 -26.98
C ALA A 414 21.63 16.62 -28.50
N LYS A 415 22.08 15.58 -29.19
CA LYS A 415 21.92 15.42 -30.63
C LYS A 415 20.44 15.23 -31.02
N HIS A 416 19.70 14.38 -30.35
CA HIS A 416 18.30 14.13 -30.67
C HIS A 416 17.40 15.33 -30.38
N LEU A 417 17.73 16.12 -29.37
CA LEU A 417 17.00 17.35 -29.01
C LEU A 417 17.43 18.56 -29.81
N GLN A 418 18.33 18.46 -30.80
CA GLN A 418 19.06 19.56 -31.38
C GLN A 418 18.28 20.85 -31.70
N PRO A 419 17.06 20.83 -32.31
CA PRO A 419 16.33 22.08 -32.50
C PRO A 419 15.61 22.57 -31.21
N ALA A 420 15.20 21.69 -30.33
CA ALA A 420 14.42 21.98 -29.13
C ALA A 420 15.29 22.22 -27.89
N LEU A 421 16.54 21.75 -27.88
CA LEU A 421 17.38 21.77 -26.69
C LEU A 421 17.52 23.14 -26.02
N PRO A 422 17.71 24.28 -26.74
CA PRO A 422 17.75 25.60 -26.13
C PRO A 422 16.43 25.94 -25.38
N ILE A 423 15.28 25.60 -25.96
CA ILE A 423 13.96 25.87 -25.38
C ILE A 423 13.76 25.02 -24.13
N VAL A 424 14.11 23.75 -24.20
CA VAL A 424 14.02 22.81 -23.06
C VAL A 424 14.93 23.26 -21.92
N MET A 425 16.14 23.68 -22.23
CA MET A 425 17.11 24.20 -21.24
C MET A 425 16.63 25.51 -20.60
N GLU A 426 16.04 26.41 -21.36
CA GLU A 426 15.43 27.63 -20.84
C GLU A 426 14.29 27.29 -19.89
N LYS A 427 13.41 26.34 -20.27
CA LYS A 427 12.31 25.88 -19.42
C LYS A 427 12.85 25.25 -18.11
N LEU A 428 13.84 24.37 -18.19
CA LEU A 428 14.47 23.77 -17.01
C LEU A 428 15.08 24.84 -16.08
N CYS A 429 15.82 25.80 -16.62
CA CYS A 429 16.39 26.90 -15.84
C CYS A 429 15.28 27.71 -15.13
N ASN A 430 14.19 28.01 -15.83
CA ASN A 430 13.05 28.72 -15.26
C ASN A 430 12.39 27.92 -14.13
N MET A 431 12.20 26.60 -14.29
CA MET A 431 11.67 25.73 -13.25
C MET A 431 12.56 25.72 -11.99
N LEU A 432 13.88 25.63 -12.17
CA LEU A 432 14.86 25.68 -11.08
C LEU A 432 14.94 27.04 -10.39
N GLU A 433 14.83 28.15 -11.16
CA GLU A 433 14.80 29.50 -10.60
C GLU A 433 13.50 29.78 -9.81
N LEU A 434 12.34 29.35 -10.30
CA LEU A 434 11.08 29.47 -9.60
C LEU A 434 11.14 28.73 -8.26
N ARG A 435 11.81 27.59 -8.21
CA ARG A 435 12.06 26.84 -6.99
C ARG A 435 12.79 27.67 -5.92
N SER A 436 13.77 28.46 -6.31
CA SER A 436 14.59 29.24 -5.37
C SER A 436 13.87 30.50 -4.82
N LYS A 437 12.89 31.03 -5.56
CA LYS A 437 12.27 32.35 -5.29
C LYS A 437 10.85 32.29 -4.74
N SER A 438 10.18 31.13 -4.83
CA SER A 438 8.75 31.01 -4.49
C SER A 438 8.49 30.42 -3.11
N SER A 439 7.28 30.70 -2.56
CA SER A 439 6.72 29.98 -1.42
C SER A 439 6.61 28.47 -1.75
N LYS A 440 6.60 27.59 -0.74
CA LYS A 440 6.55 26.11 -0.91
C LYS A 440 5.54 25.65 -1.97
N LYS A 441 4.37 26.28 -2.06
CA LYS A 441 3.28 25.96 -3.01
C LYS A 441 3.62 26.13 -4.52
N ARG A 442 4.77 26.66 -4.90
CA ARG A 442 5.14 26.92 -6.29
C ARG A 442 6.51 26.36 -6.69
N LYS A 443 7.07 25.45 -5.91
CA LYS A 443 8.37 24.87 -6.17
C LYS A 443 8.24 23.68 -7.12
N HIS A 444 9.20 23.51 -8.02
CA HIS A 444 9.43 22.33 -8.86
C HIS A 444 10.42 21.38 -8.19
N PHE A 445 10.39 20.10 -8.54
CA PHE A 445 11.32 19.06 -8.09
C PHE A 445 11.41 18.96 -6.55
N LEU A 446 10.29 18.64 -5.92
CA LEU A 446 10.21 18.60 -4.46
C LEU A 446 10.82 17.33 -3.87
N ARG A 447 10.64 16.17 -4.55
CA ARG A 447 11.11 14.88 -4.05
C ARG A 447 12.63 14.80 -4.08
N VAL A 448 13.21 14.02 -3.17
CA VAL A 448 14.66 13.73 -3.14
C VAL A 448 15.09 13.09 -4.46
N HIS A 449 14.31 12.17 -4.99
CA HIS A 449 14.54 11.49 -6.26
C HIS A 449 14.66 12.47 -7.44
N ASP A 450 13.69 13.38 -7.61
CA ASP A 450 13.72 14.39 -8.68
C ASP A 450 14.97 15.26 -8.61
N LYS A 451 15.36 15.68 -7.40
CA LYS A 451 16.55 16.49 -7.18
C LYS A 451 17.82 15.74 -7.55
N LYS A 452 17.88 14.42 -7.22
CA LYS A 452 19.01 13.57 -7.63
C LYS A 452 19.14 13.50 -9.15
N ILE A 453 18.03 13.21 -9.85
CA ILE A 453 17.98 13.15 -11.32
C ILE A 453 18.45 14.47 -11.92
N VAL A 454 17.89 15.59 -11.49
CA VAL A 454 18.25 16.91 -12.02
C VAL A 454 19.73 17.20 -11.80
N ALA A 455 20.26 16.92 -10.61
CA ALA A 455 21.67 17.16 -10.31
C ALA A 455 22.59 16.29 -11.19
N LEU A 456 22.30 14.99 -11.33
CA LEU A 456 23.07 14.06 -12.16
C LEU A 456 23.01 14.44 -13.64
N GLY A 457 21.84 14.79 -14.16
CA GLY A 457 21.66 15.19 -15.54
C GLY A 457 22.33 16.51 -15.87
N LEU A 458 22.29 17.51 -14.97
CA LEU A 458 23.04 18.76 -15.16
C LEU A 458 24.55 18.52 -15.20
N MET A 459 25.07 17.64 -14.34
CA MET A 459 26.51 17.29 -14.37
C MET A 459 26.86 16.55 -15.67
N ALA A 460 26.00 15.64 -16.14
CA ALA A 460 26.21 14.96 -17.42
C ALA A 460 26.16 15.91 -18.60
N LEU A 461 25.20 16.83 -18.65
CA LEU A 461 25.09 17.85 -19.69
C LEU A 461 26.34 18.74 -19.75
N MET A 462 26.82 19.22 -18.60
CA MET A 462 28.02 20.06 -18.54
C MET A 462 29.32 19.36 -19.01
N GLN A 463 29.30 18.02 -19.05
CA GLN A 463 30.41 17.21 -19.60
C GLN A 463 30.21 16.81 -21.06
N SER A 464 29.03 17.05 -21.65
CA SER A 464 28.69 16.65 -23.00
C SER A 464 29.54 17.43 -24.03
N GLN A 465 30.18 16.72 -24.95
CA GLN A 465 30.91 17.29 -26.06
C GLN A 465 29.94 17.84 -27.12
N GLU A 466 28.85 17.17 -27.36
CA GLU A 466 27.85 17.58 -28.35
C GLU A 466 27.14 18.87 -27.94
N ALA A 467 26.73 19.02 -26.67
CA ALA A 467 26.18 20.27 -26.16
C ALA A 467 27.16 21.42 -26.25
N ASN A 468 28.47 21.16 -26.08
CA ASN A 468 29.51 22.15 -26.24
C ASN A 468 29.70 22.53 -27.72
N ASN A 469 29.68 21.57 -28.66
CA ASN A 469 29.76 21.80 -30.10
C ASN A 469 28.60 22.66 -30.62
N GLN A 470 27.43 22.56 -30.00
CA GLN A 470 26.25 23.37 -30.33
C GLN A 470 26.28 24.78 -29.71
N ASN A 471 27.39 25.20 -29.08
CA ASN A 471 27.54 26.45 -28.35
C ASN A 471 26.49 26.71 -27.24
N LEU A 472 25.86 25.69 -26.73
CA LEU A 472 24.90 25.79 -25.61
C LEU A 472 25.62 26.07 -24.29
N LEU A 473 26.82 25.58 -24.14
CA LEU A 473 27.65 25.69 -22.94
C LEU A 473 28.71 26.80 -23.09
N ASN A 474 28.25 28.03 -23.40
CA ASN A 474 29.14 29.19 -23.28
C ASN A 474 29.44 29.47 -21.80
N GLU A 475 30.42 30.30 -21.52
CA GLU A 475 30.87 30.60 -20.16
C GLU A 475 29.74 31.10 -19.24
N GLN A 476 28.83 31.91 -19.75
CA GLN A 476 27.71 32.47 -19.01
C GLN A 476 26.67 31.40 -18.69
N SER A 477 26.29 30.57 -19.68
CA SER A 477 25.35 29.45 -19.50
C SER A 477 25.88 28.42 -18.51
N LEU A 478 27.15 28.07 -18.62
CA LEU A 478 27.79 27.11 -17.73
C LEU A 478 27.84 27.62 -16.29
N MET A 479 28.15 28.90 -16.09
CA MET A 479 28.12 29.54 -14.77
C MET A 479 26.72 29.59 -14.19
N HIS A 480 25.71 29.81 -15.03
CA HIS A 480 24.31 29.81 -14.59
C HIS A 480 23.84 28.41 -14.14
N LEU A 481 24.10 27.40 -14.98
CA LEU A 481 23.81 26.01 -14.65
C LEU A 481 24.53 25.54 -13.37
N MET A 482 25.79 25.96 -13.21
CA MET A 482 26.55 25.62 -12.00
C MET A 482 25.93 26.24 -10.72
N LYS A 483 25.47 27.48 -10.79
CA LYS A 483 24.77 28.12 -9.65
C LYS A 483 23.49 27.38 -9.29
N LEU A 484 22.70 27.00 -10.30
CA LEU A 484 21.49 26.24 -10.10
C LEU A 484 21.79 24.86 -9.50
N LEU A 485 22.80 24.17 -10.00
CA LEU A 485 23.27 22.88 -9.46
C LEU A 485 23.70 22.99 -7.99
N VAL A 486 24.52 23.97 -7.63
CA VAL A 486 24.97 24.18 -6.24
C VAL A 486 23.80 24.46 -5.32
N SER A 487 22.89 25.35 -5.74
CA SER A 487 21.67 25.63 -4.97
C SER A 487 20.78 24.41 -4.78
N LEU A 488 20.65 23.57 -5.83
CA LEU A 488 19.89 22.33 -5.78
C LEU A 488 20.51 21.32 -4.81
N LEU A 489 21.84 21.14 -4.88
CA LEU A 489 22.57 20.21 -4.02
C LEU A 489 22.54 20.63 -2.54
N GLU A 490 22.60 21.92 -2.25
CA GLU A 490 22.45 22.41 -0.88
C GLU A 490 21.04 22.14 -0.33
N ASP A 491 20.01 22.38 -1.14
CA ASP A 491 18.65 22.08 -0.74
C ASP A 491 18.41 20.57 -0.57
N LEU A 492 18.93 19.74 -1.48
CA LEU A 492 18.88 18.27 -1.36
C LEU A 492 19.57 17.79 -0.08
N ARG A 493 20.76 18.31 0.21
CA ARG A 493 21.48 17.97 1.44
C ARG A 493 20.68 18.31 2.70
N HIS A 494 20.11 19.51 2.75
CA HIS A 494 19.28 19.94 3.87
C HIS A 494 18.02 19.09 4.04
N GLN A 495 17.39 18.68 2.94
CA GLN A 495 16.23 17.81 2.98
C GLN A 495 16.60 16.44 3.55
N ILE A 496 17.64 15.79 3.02
CA ILE A 496 18.12 14.49 3.52
C ILE A 496 18.53 14.56 5.00
N GLU A 497 19.22 15.62 5.43
CA GLU A 497 19.59 15.80 6.82
C GLU A 497 18.35 15.99 7.73
N SER A 498 17.33 16.71 7.26
CA SER A 498 16.06 16.90 7.97
C SER A 498 15.27 15.60 8.09
N GLU A 499 15.12 14.85 7.01
CA GLU A 499 14.42 13.56 6.99
C GLU A 499 15.11 12.54 7.89
N ASN A 500 16.44 12.43 7.82
CA ASN A 500 17.21 11.56 8.71
C ASN A 500 17.08 11.96 10.19
N SER A 501 17.04 13.26 10.51
CA SER A 501 16.84 13.73 11.89
C SER A 501 15.44 13.35 12.38
N GLN A 502 14.41 13.57 11.59
CA GLN A 502 13.04 13.20 11.93
C GLN A 502 12.88 11.69 12.12
N TYR A 503 13.51 10.88 11.27
CA TYR A 503 13.52 9.43 11.42
C TYR A 503 14.19 8.99 12.70
N GLN A 504 15.37 9.55 13.04
CA GLN A 504 16.09 9.23 14.29
C GLN A 504 15.31 9.66 15.53
N ASP A 505 14.64 10.82 15.48
CA ASP A 505 13.82 11.31 16.59
C ASP A 505 12.57 10.41 16.77
N SER A 506 11.93 9.98 15.69
CA SER A 506 10.81 9.04 15.71
C SER A 506 11.22 7.66 16.22
N LEU A 507 12.36 7.13 15.77
CA LEU A 507 12.91 5.85 16.23
C LEU A 507 13.24 5.91 17.74
N LYS A 508 13.83 7.01 18.20
CA LYS A 508 14.12 7.22 19.61
C LYS A 508 12.85 7.27 20.46
N ALA A 509 11.83 8.00 20.00
CA ALA A 509 10.53 8.06 20.66
C ALA A 509 9.87 6.67 20.72
N TYR A 510 9.94 5.89 19.63
CA TYR A 510 9.46 4.52 19.59
C TYR A 510 10.19 3.62 20.61
N LEU A 511 11.53 3.67 20.63
CA LEU A 511 12.33 2.87 21.57
C LEU A 511 12.10 3.29 23.04
N GLU A 512 11.95 4.59 23.31
CA GLU A 512 11.60 5.09 24.64
C GLU A 512 10.21 4.64 25.10
N ASN A 513 9.22 4.59 24.18
CA ASN A 513 7.89 4.08 24.46
C ASN A 513 7.89 2.56 24.63
N ALA A 514 8.62 1.81 23.79
CA ALA A 514 8.80 0.36 23.94
C ALA A 514 9.49 0.00 25.28
N ALA A 515 10.48 0.77 25.69
CA ALA A 515 11.13 0.58 27.01
C ALA A 515 10.17 0.85 28.18
N LYS A 516 9.31 1.87 28.07
CA LYS A 516 8.27 2.16 29.07
C LYS A 516 7.20 1.08 29.15
N LEU A 517 6.89 0.42 28.04
CA LEU A 517 5.96 -0.71 28.00
C LEU A 517 6.55 -1.98 28.65
N GLN A 518 7.88 -2.13 28.64
CA GLN A 518 8.59 -3.22 29.34
C GLN A 518 8.75 -2.99 30.87
N GLU A 519 8.73 -1.75 31.33
CA GLU A 519 8.72 -1.40 32.76
C GLU A 519 7.27 -1.30 33.26
N ASN A 520 6.61 -2.42 33.47
CA ASN A 520 5.31 -2.60 34.12
C ASN A 520 4.84 -1.42 34.96
N ASP A 521 3.89 -0.63 34.44
CA ASP A 521 2.91 0.13 35.24
C ASP A 521 2.08 1.11 34.38
N VAL A 522 2.30 1.16 33.06
CA VAL A 522 1.66 2.19 32.20
C VAL A 522 0.18 1.87 31.97
N TYR A 523 -0.23 0.59 32.02
CA TYR A 523 -1.65 0.20 31.90
C TYR A 523 -2.49 0.71 33.08
N GLU A 524 -1.95 0.69 34.30
CA GLU A 524 -2.64 1.27 35.47
C GLU A 524 -2.67 2.80 35.45
N GLN A 525 -1.67 3.46 34.86
CA GLN A 525 -1.61 4.91 34.77
C GLN A 525 -2.54 5.44 33.65
N TYR A 526 -2.68 4.73 32.52
CA TYR A 526 -3.61 5.08 31.45
C TYR A 526 -5.09 4.86 31.85
N SER A 527 -5.38 3.84 32.62
CA SER A 527 -6.72 3.64 33.18
C SER A 527 -7.06 4.69 34.24
N ARG A 528 -6.12 5.11 35.07
CA ARG A 528 -6.32 6.18 36.08
C ARG A 528 -6.47 7.57 35.48
N GLN A 529 -5.73 7.90 34.40
CA GLN A 529 -5.90 9.19 33.70
C GLN A 529 -7.21 9.31 32.90
N ARG A 530 -7.82 8.19 32.51
CA ARG A 530 -9.13 8.18 31.85
C ARG A 530 -10.31 8.38 32.80
N ASP A 531 -10.13 8.05 34.07
CA ASP A 531 -11.16 8.15 35.11
C ASP A 531 -11.20 9.55 35.80
N ASP A 532 -10.17 10.40 35.59
CA ASP A 532 -10.06 11.74 36.22
C ASP A 532 -10.38 12.92 35.27
N GLU A 533 -10.63 12.69 33.99
CA GLU A 533 -11.19 13.73 33.10
C GLU A 533 -12.73 13.68 33.14
N ASP A 534 -13.30 14.41 34.11
CA ASP A 534 -14.71 14.80 34.09
C ASP A 534 -14.99 15.54 32.78
N PHE A 535 -15.76 14.91 31.87
CA PHE A 535 -16.36 15.59 30.75
C PHE A 535 -17.42 16.54 31.28
N GLU A 536 -17.08 17.82 31.41
CA GLU A 536 -18.07 18.89 31.40
C GLU A 536 -18.70 18.89 30.00
N GLU A 537 -19.96 18.52 29.92
CA GLU A 537 -20.79 18.66 28.71
C GLU A 537 -20.92 20.14 28.34
N ASP A 538 -20.10 20.59 27.38
CA ASP A 538 -20.35 21.85 26.71
C ASP A 538 -21.42 21.63 25.63
N GLU A 539 -22.65 22.10 25.93
CA GLU A 539 -23.87 21.97 25.12
C GLU A 539 -23.86 22.85 23.84
N ASN A 540 -22.72 23.08 23.19
CA ASN A 540 -22.65 23.84 21.94
C ASN A 540 -21.49 23.38 21.02
N GLU A 541 -21.48 22.15 20.59
CA GLU A 541 -20.67 21.76 19.43
C GLU A 541 -21.58 21.25 18.31
N ASP A 542 -21.51 21.92 17.16
CA ASP A 542 -22.12 21.50 15.90
C ASP A 542 -21.80 20.05 15.62
N GLU A 543 -22.79 19.30 15.11
CA GLU A 543 -22.70 17.87 14.83
C GLU A 543 -21.61 17.59 13.80
N LEU A 544 -20.40 17.34 14.27
CA LEU A 544 -19.30 16.85 13.45
C LEU A 544 -19.56 15.38 13.03
N THR A 545 -19.36 15.09 11.78
CA THR A 545 -19.45 13.73 11.25
C THR A 545 -18.42 12.80 11.92
N PRO A 546 -18.64 11.48 11.95
CA PRO A 546 -17.66 10.52 12.50
C PRO A 546 -16.25 10.66 11.90
N GLN A 547 -16.16 11.02 10.63
CA GLN A 547 -14.89 11.28 9.94
C GLN A 547 -14.18 12.54 10.43
N GLU A 548 -14.93 13.59 10.73
CA GLU A 548 -14.37 14.83 11.28
C GLU A 548 -13.91 14.66 12.73
N ARG A 549 -14.61 13.83 13.53
CA ARG A 549 -14.17 13.46 14.88
C ARG A 549 -12.89 12.63 14.84
N TYR A 550 -12.79 11.69 13.89
CA TYR A 550 -11.60 10.89 13.68
C TYR A 550 -10.42 11.76 13.25
N LYS A 551 -10.64 12.71 12.32
CA LYS A 551 -9.63 13.67 11.88
C LYS A 551 -9.15 14.57 13.02
N GLN A 552 -10.05 15.07 13.85
CA GLN A 552 -9.68 15.86 15.05
C GLN A 552 -8.92 15.04 16.08
N ALA A 553 -9.28 13.77 16.28
CA ALA A 553 -8.55 12.87 17.16
C ALA A 553 -7.14 12.60 16.62
N LEU A 554 -7.00 12.39 15.31
CA LEU A 554 -5.72 12.20 14.64
C LEU A 554 -4.82 13.45 14.72
N ASP A 555 -5.40 14.64 14.56
CA ASP A 555 -4.70 15.90 14.68
C ASP A 555 -4.27 16.19 16.14
N LYS A 556 -5.08 15.79 17.13
CA LYS A 556 -4.69 15.82 18.55
C LYS A 556 -3.54 14.86 18.85
N VAL A 557 -3.54 13.65 18.28
CA VAL A 557 -2.46 12.68 18.41
C VAL A 557 -1.19 13.18 17.72
N LYS A 558 -1.31 13.75 16.51
CA LYS A 558 -0.18 14.39 15.81
C LYS A 558 0.39 15.60 16.58
N ALA A 559 -0.47 16.38 17.21
CA ALA A 559 -0.06 17.54 18.02
C ALA A 559 0.58 17.14 19.35
N SER A 560 0.26 15.97 19.91
CA SER A 560 0.84 15.46 21.16
C SER A 560 2.20 14.77 20.99
N GLY A 561 2.68 14.60 19.75
CA GLY A 561 3.99 13.99 19.49
C GLY A 561 4.08 12.50 19.78
N ASN A 562 2.97 11.83 20.03
CA ASN A 562 2.88 10.41 20.33
C ASN A 562 2.16 9.67 19.21
N ALA A 563 2.85 9.35 18.12
CA ALA A 563 2.31 8.44 17.13
C ALA A 563 3.44 7.67 16.44
N ALA A 564 3.62 6.44 16.85
CA ALA A 564 4.08 5.40 15.96
C ALA A 564 2.92 4.41 15.85
N ALA A 565 2.09 4.57 14.83
CA ALA A 565 1.20 3.49 14.39
C ALA A 565 1.93 2.66 13.34
N PRO A 566 1.70 1.34 13.26
CA PRO A 566 2.21 0.50 12.17
C PRO A 566 1.72 1.06 10.82
N LEU A 567 2.52 0.90 9.79
CA LEU A 567 2.18 1.24 8.41
C LEU A 567 0.91 0.46 8.01
N ASP A 568 -0.21 1.15 8.02
CA ASP A 568 -1.49 0.63 7.58
C ASP A 568 -1.60 0.88 6.08
N HIS A 569 -1.49 -0.18 5.30
CA HIS A 569 -1.64 -0.15 3.84
C HIS A 569 -3.08 0.14 3.36
N SER A 570 -4.07 0.21 4.25
CA SER A 570 -5.46 0.51 3.90
C SER A 570 -5.74 1.99 3.60
N LYS A 571 -4.75 2.86 3.62
CA LYS A 571 -4.90 4.31 3.34
C LYS A 571 -4.85 4.70 1.87
N TRP A 572 -4.84 3.75 0.96
CA TRP A 572 -4.84 4.00 -0.49
C TRP A 572 -6.24 4.26 -1.06
N GLU A 573 -7.29 4.03 -0.28
CA GLU A 573 -8.66 4.33 -0.70
C GLU A 573 -9.17 5.61 -0.03
N ASN A 574 -9.48 6.63 -0.84
CA ASN A 574 -10.23 7.85 -0.53
C ASN A 574 -9.48 9.03 0.09
N ASP A 575 -8.69 9.73 -0.70
CA ASP A 575 -8.55 11.19 -0.55
C ASP A 575 -8.37 11.91 -1.91
N PHE A 576 -9.25 11.61 -2.88
CA PHE A 576 -9.52 12.52 -3.99
C PHE A 576 -10.67 13.44 -3.59
N SER A 577 -10.43 14.35 -2.68
CA SER A 577 -11.30 15.51 -2.48
C SER A 577 -10.50 16.78 -2.77
N ASP A 578 -11.05 17.58 -3.69
CA ASP A 578 -10.67 18.92 -4.07
C ASP A 578 -10.18 19.78 -2.88
N SER A 579 -8.96 19.53 -2.42
CA SER A 579 -8.22 20.48 -1.61
C SER A 579 -6.90 20.75 -2.32
N ASP A 580 -6.74 21.98 -2.75
CA ASP A 580 -5.56 22.60 -3.38
C ASP A 580 -4.30 22.57 -2.46
N ASP A 581 -4.19 21.53 -1.62
CA ASP A 581 -3.11 21.27 -0.69
C ASP A 581 -2.15 20.24 -1.25
N SER A 582 -1.22 20.71 -2.06
CA SER A 582 -0.08 20.00 -2.62
C SER A 582 0.93 19.44 -1.57
N GLU A 583 0.54 19.28 -0.33
CA GLU A 583 1.38 18.69 0.73
C GLU A 583 1.29 17.14 0.78
N GLY A 584 0.27 16.51 0.16
CA GLY A 584 0.10 15.05 0.13
C GLY A 584 0.96 14.32 -0.91
N PHE A 585 1.36 15.00 -1.98
CA PHE A 585 2.12 14.37 -3.09
C PHE A 585 3.64 14.28 -2.88
N ALA A 586 4.17 14.80 -1.77
CA ALA A 586 5.60 14.76 -1.48
C ALA A 586 6.06 13.46 -0.80
N GLU A 587 5.14 12.60 -0.39
CA GLU A 587 5.42 11.38 0.38
C GLU A 587 5.27 10.07 -0.42
N ASP A 588 4.84 10.13 -1.69
CA ASP A 588 4.81 8.96 -2.56
C ASP A 588 6.20 8.63 -3.10
N ASP A 589 7.06 8.19 -2.20
CA ASP A 589 8.12 7.25 -2.53
C ASP A 589 7.42 5.87 -2.60
N ASP A 590 7.09 5.45 -3.81
CA ASP A 590 6.38 4.17 -4.08
C ASP A 590 7.20 2.93 -3.70
N GLY A 591 8.31 3.14 -2.98
CA GLY A 591 9.19 2.08 -2.50
C GLY A 591 9.88 1.30 -3.62
N SER A 592 9.73 1.71 -4.88
CA SER A 592 10.41 1.08 -6.00
C SER A 592 11.90 1.38 -5.94
N LEU A 593 12.72 0.32 -5.89
CA LEU A 593 14.18 0.43 -5.87
C LEU A 593 14.69 0.85 -7.24
N SER A 594 15.26 2.06 -7.33
CA SER A 594 15.89 2.57 -8.53
C SER A 594 17.42 2.37 -8.48
N PRO A 595 18.07 2.06 -9.62
CA PRO A 595 19.53 2.09 -9.70
C PRO A 595 20.14 3.44 -9.29
N LEU A 596 19.35 4.50 -9.28
CA LEU A 596 19.78 5.83 -8.82
C LEU A 596 19.90 5.91 -7.29
N ASP A 597 19.25 5.03 -6.54
CA ASP A 597 19.35 5.01 -5.08
C ASP A 597 20.74 4.60 -4.62
N ASP A 598 21.42 3.81 -5.42
CA ASP A 598 22.81 3.44 -5.22
C ASP A 598 23.80 4.58 -5.46
N ILE A 599 23.37 5.67 -6.09
CA ILE A 599 24.22 6.81 -6.44
C ILE A 599 24.14 7.88 -5.35
N ASP A 600 25.24 8.11 -4.66
CA ASP A 600 25.37 9.31 -3.82
C ASP A 600 25.75 10.50 -4.68
N VAL A 601 24.82 11.44 -4.81
CA VAL A 601 24.96 12.62 -5.71
C VAL A 601 26.06 13.56 -5.23
N LEU A 602 26.33 13.66 -3.92
CA LEU A 602 27.39 14.50 -3.39
C LEU A 602 28.77 13.92 -3.73
N ILE A 603 28.94 12.60 -3.63
CA ILE A 603 30.18 11.93 -4.06
C ILE A 603 30.39 12.14 -5.57
N THR A 604 29.31 12.00 -6.36
CA THR A 604 29.33 12.24 -7.81
C THR A 604 29.72 13.69 -8.12
N PHE A 605 29.17 14.66 -7.41
CA PHE A 605 29.54 16.07 -7.52
C PHE A 605 31.02 16.29 -7.19
N GLY A 606 31.56 15.65 -6.16
CA GLY A 606 32.99 15.71 -5.85
C GLY A 606 33.86 15.22 -7.01
N SER A 607 33.49 14.11 -7.63
CA SER A 607 34.16 13.54 -8.81
C SER A 607 34.02 14.43 -10.03
N PHE A 608 32.84 15.00 -10.26
CA PHE A 608 32.56 15.97 -11.32
C PHE A 608 33.45 17.22 -11.19
N MET A 609 33.56 17.80 -9.99
CA MET A 609 34.41 18.97 -9.75
C MET A 609 35.90 18.69 -9.98
N GLN A 610 36.35 17.46 -9.68
CA GLN A 610 37.73 17.04 -9.98
C GLN A 610 37.95 16.88 -11.52
N ALA A 611 36.97 16.33 -12.23
CA ALA A 611 37.00 16.22 -13.67
C ALA A 611 37.03 17.61 -14.32
N LEU A 612 36.16 18.52 -13.91
CA LEU A 612 36.10 19.91 -14.38
C LEU A 612 37.42 20.64 -14.15
N GLN A 613 38.09 20.41 -13.02
CA GLN A 613 39.41 21.00 -12.76
C GLN A 613 40.48 20.53 -13.73
N ARG A 614 40.38 19.29 -14.23
CA ARG A 614 41.34 18.71 -15.19
C ARG A 614 41.07 19.15 -16.61
N THR A 615 39.79 19.22 -17.01
CA THR A 615 39.38 19.51 -18.39
C THR A 615 39.31 21.01 -18.68
N THR A 616 38.76 21.79 -17.72
CA THR A 616 38.56 23.23 -17.84
C THR A 616 38.99 23.97 -16.58
N PRO A 617 40.33 24.13 -16.31
CA PRO A 617 40.82 24.70 -15.06
C PRO A 617 40.34 26.14 -14.80
N GLN A 618 40.19 26.94 -15.86
CA GLN A 618 39.72 28.34 -15.77
C GLN A 618 38.26 28.38 -15.22
N MET A 619 37.40 27.50 -15.73
CA MET A 619 36.01 27.38 -15.28
C MET A 619 35.94 26.92 -13.82
N SER A 620 36.73 25.93 -13.45
CA SER A 620 36.83 25.47 -12.08
C SER A 620 37.24 26.58 -11.10
N GLN A 621 38.14 27.49 -11.54
CA GLN A 621 38.54 28.65 -10.74
C GLN A 621 37.42 29.69 -10.63
N LEU A 622 36.68 29.97 -11.69
CA LEU A 622 35.56 30.90 -11.70
C LEU A 622 34.43 30.40 -10.78
N VAL A 623 34.07 29.12 -10.87
CA VAL A 623 33.06 28.50 -9.99
C VAL A 623 33.46 28.63 -8.51
N ARG A 624 34.71 28.31 -8.18
CA ARG A 624 35.26 28.46 -6.84
C ARG A 624 35.33 29.90 -6.36
N ALA A 625 35.50 30.85 -7.24
CA ALA A 625 35.53 32.26 -6.89
C ALA A 625 34.16 32.86 -6.60
N GLN A 626 33.12 32.38 -7.28
CA GLN A 626 31.74 32.92 -7.15
C GLN A 626 30.86 32.21 -6.09
N ALA A 627 31.13 30.93 -5.82
CA ALA A 627 30.39 30.12 -4.85
C ALA A 627 31.37 29.37 -3.93
N ALA A 628 32.36 30.07 -3.41
CA ALA A 628 33.51 29.48 -2.71
C ALA A 628 33.11 28.75 -1.43
N SER A 629 32.18 29.32 -0.66
CA SER A 629 31.69 28.74 0.62
C SER A 629 30.83 27.51 0.36
N GLU A 630 29.86 27.62 -0.55
CA GLU A 630 28.91 26.57 -0.87
C GLU A 630 29.61 25.36 -1.51
N VAL A 631 30.42 25.60 -2.53
CA VAL A 631 31.23 24.54 -3.19
C VAL A 631 32.19 23.88 -2.18
N ALA A 632 32.84 24.65 -1.31
CA ALA A 632 33.73 24.09 -0.29
C ALA A 632 32.96 23.20 0.70
N ASN A 633 31.78 23.63 1.15
CA ASN A 633 30.92 22.86 2.03
C ASN A 633 30.46 21.55 1.34
N LEU A 634 29.94 21.62 0.12
CA LEU A 634 29.53 20.43 -0.64
C LEU A 634 30.69 19.45 -0.85
N MET A 635 31.90 19.95 -1.16
CA MET A 635 33.10 19.12 -1.29
C MET A 635 33.50 18.45 0.03
N GLN A 636 33.36 19.15 1.16
CA GLN A 636 33.60 18.56 2.48
C GLN A 636 32.60 17.46 2.80
N HIS A 637 31.29 17.69 2.51
CA HIS A 637 30.25 16.67 2.65
C HIS A 637 30.50 15.49 1.72
N ALA A 638 30.88 15.72 0.47
CA ALA A 638 31.26 14.65 -0.47
C ALA A 638 32.37 13.75 0.07
N MET A 639 33.40 14.34 0.69
CA MET A 639 34.49 13.57 1.34
C MET A 639 33.99 12.75 2.53
N LYS A 640 33.10 13.30 3.33
CA LYS A 640 32.47 12.59 4.47
C LYS A 640 31.63 11.43 3.97
N ARG A 641 30.74 11.68 3.03
CA ARG A 641 29.87 10.66 2.41
C ARG A 641 30.66 9.55 1.73
N ALA A 642 31.79 9.85 1.09
CA ALA A 642 32.65 8.82 0.50
C ALA A 642 33.15 7.76 1.50
N VAL A 643 33.18 8.08 2.78
CA VAL A 643 33.57 7.14 3.86
C VAL A 643 32.34 6.44 4.46
N GLU A 644 31.22 7.14 4.55
CA GLU A 644 30.00 6.67 5.23
C GLU A 644 29.12 5.83 4.29
N HIS A 645 28.84 6.27 3.09
CA HIS A 645 27.94 5.65 2.15
C HIS A 645 28.23 4.15 1.85
N PRO A 646 29.48 3.70 1.66
CA PRO A 646 29.73 2.28 1.48
C PRO A 646 29.33 1.40 2.66
N LYS A 647 29.39 1.95 3.89
CA LYS A 647 28.99 1.24 5.13
C LYS A 647 27.48 1.17 5.23
N GLU A 648 26.81 2.28 4.96
CA GLU A 648 25.33 2.36 4.94
C GLU A 648 24.75 1.38 3.93
N ARG A 649 25.32 1.32 2.71
CA ARG A 649 24.92 0.34 1.70
C ARG A 649 25.15 -1.11 2.12
N GLU A 650 26.27 -1.41 2.79
CA GLU A 650 26.54 -2.75 3.29
C GLU A 650 25.52 -3.14 4.37
N GLU A 651 25.11 -2.19 5.20
CA GLU A 651 24.12 -2.40 6.25
C GLU A 651 22.71 -2.54 5.67
N ALA A 652 22.33 -1.69 4.71
CA ALA A 652 21.07 -1.80 3.99
C ALA A 652 20.93 -3.14 3.26
N ARG A 653 21.98 -3.60 2.56
CA ARG A 653 21.98 -4.92 1.90
C ARG A 653 21.80 -6.10 2.85
N LYS A 654 22.24 -5.99 4.10
CA LYS A 654 22.01 -7.04 5.10
C LYS A 654 20.55 -7.16 5.50
N ASN A 655 19.83 -6.04 5.46
CA ASN A 655 18.43 -5.93 5.84
C ASN A 655 17.45 -6.19 4.69
N LEU A 656 17.94 -6.25 3.44
CA LEU A 656 17.11 -6.60 2.28
C LEU A 656 16.66 -8.06 2.35
N PRO A 657 15.44 -8.36 1.90
CA PRO A 657 14.95 -9.72 1.72
C PRO A 657 15.92 -10.57 0.87
N PRO A 658 16.02 -11.88 1.12
CA PRO A 658 17.02 -12.75 0.44
C PRO A 658 17.00 -12.67 -1.10
N GLY A 659 15.84 -12.42 -1.73
CA GLY A 659 15.69 -12.31 -3.18
C GLY A 659 16.22 -10.99 -3.77
N GLN A 660 16.39 -9.95 -2.95
CA GLN A 660 16.80 -8.60 -3.39
C GLN A 660 18.29 -8.30 -3.14
N LYS A 661 19.04 -9.23 -2.55
CA LYS A 661 20.48 -9.03 -2.23
C LYS A 661 21.43 -8.97 -3.44
N ASN A 662 20.91 -9.18 -4.65
CA ASN A 662 21.70 -9.25 -5.88
C ASN A 662 21.54 -8.00 -6.79
N PHE A 663 21.02 -6.88 -6.30
CA PHE A 663 21.03 -5.60 -7.02
C PHE A 663 22.28 -4.80 -6.73
#